data_43d6257141422865cb90f484d76e8206
#
_entry.id   43d6257141422865cb90f484d76e8206
#
_cell.length_a   1.000
_cell.length_b   1.000
_cell.length_c   1.000
_cell.angle_alpha   90.00
_cell.angle_beta   90.00
_cell.angle_gamma   90.00
#
_symmetry.space_group_name_H-M   'P 1'
#
loop_
_entity.id
_entity.type
_entity.pdbx_description
1 polymer ?
#
loop_
_entity_poly.entity_id
_entity_poly.type
_entity_poly.pdbx_seq_one_letter_code
_entity_poly.pdbx_strand_id
1 'polypeptide(L)'
;MATVALVLSSCTKDETGEENPIGGNEINFGMVDTRTIYGEQQSDKSWPVYWSAGDQIKIYCAQTPQGSAVYATDGDGSSPAANISKTTNPLTWNEQGGVDHTFYAIYPASDKITVDENGIANFPINRNQKATVTTTNGYDGDVTAAADMTNQYMVATTAVNPAELTDGTVWLGFKPIMTTLDVVIKAANVTMNTEGSARVTGISIASTITTNSAASKENFYYDIADGAITSKGATSTGSPTVQTEQTFVNLVDADGKASYVDLANGHTLTITVFLPPMSKEVAAQLGRKVKVRVHATGNTELVASLKTNDASTDNWTTQLAPGSKNSVKLPAIPTTAQYAGNNWITPLDGDIYVSQMSIPGSHDAATGEEMASIIGDLFASTQEQTLQTQWDLGVRAFDLRPAIYDAIIGSTNELWLYHGMTRVSVSWATAMNTLQANLTKNPGEFAIVLFRHEDEGTLGKNTNSDDFNTYMTNYINANSSWIVDWKPDLTIDECRGKIILISRFSGSWSYGCFTGWSHDAAGATTKLRNADSSKSATMYVQDYYNPSDHDTKWTSIQKYLDISKTFHTDAAKVNHWMINHASGYVGTSTSSTYRSNAAAQNPELIKYITSDEWEGSTGIMLFDYSGASLSNGLLGGSTEVYGDVALQTIIDNNYKYRMKRKGE
;
A
#
# COMPACT_ATOMS: atom_id res chain seq x y z
N MET A 1 43.03 -1.73 17.05
CA MET A 1 43.09 -1.15 18.40
C MET A 1 43.25 0.36 18.24
N ALA A 2 42.19 1.08 18.45
CA ALA A 2 42.20 2.53 18.57
C ALA A 2 41.28 2.88 19.73
N THR A 3 41.90 3.29 20.81
CA THR A 3 41.27 3.67 22.07
C THR A 3 40.70 5.07 21.90
N VAL A 4 39.36 5.17 21.98
CA VAL A 4 38.71 6.49 22.05
C VAL A 4 38.67 6.89 23.52
N ALA A 5 39.39 7.95 23.84
CA ALA A 5 39.39 8.57 25.16
C ALA A 5 38.14 9.44 25.31
N LEU A 6 37.29 9.11 26.27
CA LEU A 6 36.21 9.97 26.72
C LEU A 6 36.80 11.17 27.48
N VAL A 7 36.55 12.37 26.96
CA VAL A 7 36.88 13.61 27.67
C VAL A 7 35.65 13.93 28.56
N LEU A 8 35.79 13.68 29.84
CA LEU A 8 34.88 14.16 30.87
C LEU A 8 35.22 15.63 31.16
N SER A 9 34.32 16.52 30.76
CA SER A 9 34.38 17.93 31.22
C SER A 9 33.86 17.99 32.64
N SER A 10 34.76 18.25 33.58
CA SER A 10 34.46 18.44 34.99
C SER A 10 33.83 19.80 35.20
N CYS A 11 32.59 19.86 35.70
CA CYS A 11 32.11 21.06 36.38
C CYS A 11 32.70 21.12 37.78
N THR A 12 33.30 22.25 38.09
CA THR A 12 33.91 22.56 39.40
C THR A 12 32.90 22.50 40.50
N LYS A 13 33.21 21.72 41.52
CA LYS A 13 32.54 21.70 42.82
C LYS A 13 32.90 22.95 43.60
N ASP A 14 31.89 23.70 44.05
CA ASP A 14 32.02 24.53 45.23
C ASP A 14 31.88 23.63 46.49
N GLU A 15 32.99 23.53 47.24
CA GLU A 15 33.01 22.87 48.52
C GLU A 15 32.37 23.76 49.59
N THR A 16 31.14 23.46 49.98
CA THR A 16 30.69 23.70 51.36
C THR A 16 30.16 22.39 51.91
N GLY A 17 30.96 21.83 52.81
CA GLY A 17 30.61 20.57 53.45
C GLY A 17 29.38 20.69 54.31
N GLU A 18 28.39 19.86 54.03
CA GLU A 18 27.53 19.20 54.97
C GLU A 18 27.40 17.75 54.54
N GLU A 19 27.96 16.85 55.35
CA GLU A 19 27.64 15.44 55.28
C GLU A 19 26.16 15.31 55.48
N ASN A 20 25.38 15.13 54.41
CA ASN A 20 24.01 14.71 54.47
C ASN A 20 24.04 13.23 54.88
N PRO A 21 23.45 12.84 56.02
CA PRO A 21 23.29 11.46 56.35
C PRO A 21 22.39 10.83 55.25
N ILE A 22 22.78 9.67 54.76
CA ILE A 22 21.94 8.82 53.90
C ILE A 22 20.65 8.53 54.66
N GLY A 23 19.76 9.48 54.64
CA GLY A 23 18.48 9.46 55.31
C GLY A 23 17.37 9.29 54.28
N GLY A 24 17.14 8.06 53.89
CA GLY A 24 16.00 7.69 53.10
C GLY A 24 16.38 6.50 52.21
N ASN A 25 15.69 5.41 52.43
CA ASN A 25 15.79 4.18 51.62
C ASN A 25 15.31 4.40 50.15
N GLU A 26 15.05 5.65 49.77
CA GLU A 26 14.54 6.02 48.44
C GLU A 26 15.57 5.79 47.35
N ILE A 27 15.12 5.30 46.19
CA ILE A 27 15.96 5.08 45.02
C ILE A 27 15.93 6.33 44.15
N ASN A 28 17.11 6.89 43.89
CA ASN A 28 17.26 7.99 42.95
C ASN A 28 17.41 7.44 41.54
N PHE A 29 16.66 8.02 40.58
CA PHE A 29 16.74 7.66 39.16
C PHE A 29 17.22 8.84 38.35
N GLY A 30 18.04 8.56 37.34
CA GLY A 30 18.47 9.48 36.29
C GLY A 30 18.20 8.90 34.91
N MET A 31 18.21 9.75 33.91
CA MET A 31 18.07 9.33 32.51
C MET A 31 19.35 9.61 31.73
N VAL A 32 19.77 8.63 30.95
CA VAL A 32 20.85 8.79 29.99
C VAL A 32 20.27 8.72 28.59
N ASP A 33 20.60 9.70 27.78
CA ASP A 33 20.44 9.76 26.31
C ASP A 33 19.13 9.18 25.74
N THR A 34 17.96 9.72 26.15
CA THR A 34 16.67 9.30 25.63
C THR A 34 15.61 10.41 25.59
N ARG A 35 14.59 10.32 24.71
CA ARG A 35 13.89 11.49 24.17
C ARG A 35 12.42 11.15 23.83
N THR A 36 11.43 12.04 24.07
CA THR A 36 10.01 11.87 23.76
C THR A 36 9.48 12.68 22.59
N ILE A 37 10.26 13.62 22.05
CA ILE A 37 9.97 14.37 20.84
C ILE A 37 11.07 14.04 19.81
N TYR A 38 10.69 13.69 18.57
CA TYR A 38 11.69 13.48 17.53
C TYR A 38 12.44 14.77 17.21
N GLY A 39 13.76 14.76 17.37
CA GLY A 39 14.66 15.79 16.87
C GLY A 39 15.02 15.59 15.40
N GLU A 40 16.03 16.30 14.94
CA GLU A 40 16.57 16.12 13.58
C GLU A 40 17.35 14.81 13.45
N GLN A 41 17.30 14.20 12.25
CA GLN A 41 18.03 12.97 11.98
C GLN A 41 19.54 13.19 12.15
N GLN A 42 20.18 12.37 12.96
CA GLN A 42 21.61 12.42 13.20
C GLN A 42 22.41 11.77 12.05
N SER A 43 23.72 12.01 12.03
CA SER A 43 24.61 11.45 10.99
C SER A 43 24.66 9.92 10.96
N ASP A 44 24.36 9.25 12.07
CA ASP A 44 24.23 7.80 12.21
C ASP A 44 22.85 7.26 11.81
N LYS A 45 21.98 8.14 11.25
CA LYS A 45 20.60 7.89 10.87
C LYS A 45 19.65 7.62 12.03
N SER A 46 20.05 7.81 13.27
CA SER A 46 19.15 7.78 14.42
C SER A 46 18.28 9.05 14.49
N TRP A 47 17.11 8.92 15.11
CA TRP A 47 16.23 10.04 15.37
C TRP A 47 16.16 10.28 16.87
N PRO A 48 16.72 11.38 17.36
CA PRO A 48 16.60 11.73 18.76
C PRO A 48 15.15 12.04 19.15
N VAL A 49 14.77 11.63 20.35
CA VAL A 49 13.46 11.92 20.96
C VAL A 49 13.72 12.69 22.27
N TYR A 50 13.12 13.88 22.48
CA TYR A 50 13.35 14.77 23.63
C TYR A 50 12.25 14.63 24.66
N TRP A 51 12.59 14.78 25.96
CA TRP A 51 11.65 14.74 27.06
C TRP A 51 10.95 16.08 27.26
N SER A 52 9.64 16.04 27.57
CA SER A 52 8.85 17.21 27.93
C SER A 52 8.54 17.19 29.41
N ALA A 53 8.40 18.39 30.00
CA ALA A 53 8.00 18.50 31.40
C ALA A 53 6.66 17.85 31.66
N GLY A 54 6.61 17.00 32.67
CA GLY A 54 5.41 16.26 33.03
C GLY A 54 5.19 14.94 32.32
N ASP A 55 6.09 14.53 31.41
CA ASP A 55 6.08 13.18 30.86
C ASP A 55 6.16 12.17 32.02
N GLN A 56 5.23 11.19 32.02
CA GLN A 56 5.17 10.21 33.11
C GLN A 56 5.73 8.87 32.67
N ILE A 57 6.61 8.33 33.51
CA ILE A 57 7.19 6.99 33.38
C ILE A 57 6.75 6.11 34.53
N LYS A 58 6.64 4.81 34.32
CA LYS A 58 6.39 3.84 35.38
C LYS A 58 7.58 2.89 35.46
N ILE A 59 8.13 2.77 36.68
CA ILE A 59 9.29 1.92 36.96
C ILE A 59 8.82 0.74 37.78
N TYR A 60 9.20 -0.46 37.37
CA TYR A 60 8.90 -1.73 37.99
C TYR A 60 10.20 -2.35 38.53
N CYS A 61 10.14 -2.89 39.73
CA CYS A 61 11.21 -3.68 40.31
C CYS A 61 10.63 -4.62 41.37
N ALA A 62 10.61 -5.91 41.09
CA ALA A 62 10.06 -6.93 41.97
C ALA A 62 10.81 -7.03 43.31
N GLN A 63 12.07 -6.59 43.35
CA GLN A 63 12.91 -6.62 44.54
C GLN A 63 12.62 -5.45 45.54
N THR A 64 11.84 -4.46 45.11
CA THR A 64 11.44 -3.33 45.97
C THR A 64 10.15 -3.62 46.74
N PRO A 65 9.94 -3.06 47.93
CA PRO A 65 8.68 -3.25 48.69
C PRO A 65 7.42 -2.77 47.95
N GLN A 66 7.55 -1.76 47.11
CA GLN A 66 6.44 -1.17 46.33
C GLN A 66 6.14 -1.93 45.04
N GLY A 67 7.11 -2.68 44.48
CA GLY A 67 7.00 -3.38 43.20
C GLY A 67 6.98 -2.45 42.00
N SER A 68 6.34 -1.28 42.07
CA SER A 68 6.35 -0.26 41.00
C SER A 68 5.98 1.12 41.52
N ALA A 69 6.41 2.17 40.80
CA ALA A 69 6.01 3.56 41.08
C ALA A 69 5.99 4.39 39.79
N VAL A 70 5.19 5.47 39.76
CA VAL A 70 5.12 6.43 38.67
C VAL A 70 5.92 7.66 39.02
N TYR A 71 6.71 8.13 38.07
CA TYR A 71 7.55 9.32 38.14
C TYR A 71 7.25 10.27 37.03
N ALA A 72 7.54 11.57 37.18
CA ALA A 72 7.44 12.57 36.16
C ALA A 72 8.84 13.09 35.77
N THR A 73 8.98 13.59 34.55
CA THR A 73 10.22 14.20 34.04
C THR A 73 10.08 15.74 34.07
N ASP A 74 11.21 16.44 34.11
CA ASP A 74 11.29 17.89 34.00
C ASP A 74 11.92 18.35 32.67
N GLY A 75 11.88 17.50 31.63
CA GLY A 75 12.44 17.79 30.31
C GLY A 75 11.92 19.10 29.71
N ASP A 76 12.75 19.80 28.98
CA ASP A 76 12.45 21.10 28.35
C ASP A 76 12.04 20.98 26.87
N GLY A 77 11.89 19.77 26.34
CA GLY A 77 11.59 19.49 24.94
C GLY A 77 12.80 19.63 24.00
N SER A 78 13.98 19.94 24.52
CA SER A 78 15.19 20.16 23.73
C SER A 78 16.37 19.28 24.13
N SER A 79 16.32 18.64 25.32
CA SER A 79 17.37 17.77 25.85
C SER A 79 17.00 16.29 25.80
N PRO A 80 17.98 15.41 25.49
CA PRO A 80 17.79 13.96 25.59
C PRO A 80 17.78 13.45 27.06
N ALA A 81 18.32 14.21 27.97
CA ALA A 81 18.35 13.92 29.39
C ALA A 81 17.33 14.78 30.12
N ALA A 82 16.64 14.21 31.08
CA ALA A 82 15.76 14.91 32.00
C ALA A 82 15.99 14.39 33.42
N ASN A 83 15.73 15.24 34.41
CA ASN A 83 15.66 14.74 35.77
C ASN A 83 14.32 14.05 36.02
N ILE A 84 14.37 13.06 36.87
CA ILE A 84 13.16 12.35 37.34
C ILE A 84 12.72 12.96 38.66
N SER A 85 11.51 13.52 38.67
CA SER A 85 10.93 14.13 39.86
C SER A 85 10.50 13.08 40.87
N LYS A 86 10.70 13.40 42.13
CA LYS A 86 10.18 12.55 43.24
C LYS A 86 8.66 12.42 43.16
N THR A 87 8.16 11.22 43.45
CA THR A 87 6.74 10.92 43.55
C THR A 87 6.33 10.80 45.05
N THR A 88 5.04 10.75 45.29
CA THR A 88 4.50 10.60 46.65
C THR A 88 4.72 9.21 47.26
N ASN A 89 5.00 8.21 46.41
CA ASN A 89 5.26 6.83 46.87
C ASN A 89 6.43 6.24 46.04
N PRO A 90 7.66 6.74 46.28
CA PRO A 90 8.85 6.31 45.53
C PRO A 90 9.24 4.87 45.84
N LEU A 91 9.95 4.24 44.90
CA LEU A 91 10.60 2.96 45.13
C LEU A 91 11.70 3.13 46.19
N THR A 92 11.82 2.14 47.07
CA THR A 92 12.82 2.09 48.12
C THR A 92 13.65 0.83 48.02
N TRP A 93 14.93 0.92 48.39
CA TRP A 93 15.77 -0.26 48.48
C TRP A 93 15.22 -1.28 49.49
N ASN A 94 15.42 -2.56 49.21
CA ASN A 94 15.13 -3.61 50.16
C ASN A 94 16.15 -3.53 51.34
N GLU A 95 15.67 -3.69 52.55
CA GLU A 95 16.52 -3.65 53.77
C GLU A 95 17.60 -4.73 53.83
N GLN A 96 17.48 -5.80 53.01
CA GLN A 96 18.53 -6.82 52.86
C GLN A 96 19.59 -6.32 51.88
N GLY A 97 20.64 -5.69 52.39
CA GLY A 97 21.74 -5.19 51.60
C GLY A 97 22.40 -6.27 50.71
N GLY A 98 22.83 -5.89 49.49
CA GLY A 98 23.60 -6.74 48.62
C GLY A 98 22.79 -7.62 47.64
N VAL A 99 21.47 -7.43 47.53
CA VAL A 99 20.62 -8.08 46.52
C VAL A 99 20.59 -7.23 45.26
N ASP A 100 20.86 -7.85 44.11
CA ASP A 100 20.73 -7.20 42.81
C ASP A 100 19.25 -6.83 42.54
N HIS A 101 19.04 -5.61 42.07
CA HIS A 101 17.73 -5.10 41.70
C HIS A 101 17.68 -4.90 40.21
N THR A 102 16.67 -5.47 39.53
CA THR A 102 16.42 -5.27 38.13
C THR A 102 15.24 -4.32 37.93
N PHE A 103 15.48 -3.19 37.31
CA PHE A 103 14.48 -2.17 37.02
C PHE A 103 14.04 -2.28 35.58
N TYR A 104 12.73 -2.27 35.38
CA TYR A 104 12.09 -2.14 34.07
C TYR A 104 11.29 -0.86 34.05
N ALA A 105 11.58 0.03 33.15
CA ALA A 105 10.87 1.29 33.03
C ALA A 105 10.15 1.40 31.70
N ILE A 106 8.97 2.01 31.71
CA ILE A 106 8.12 2.18 30.54
C ILE A 106 7.65 3.63 30.41
N TYR A 107 7.50 4.09 29.20
CA TYR A 107 6.86 5.35 28.81
C TYR A 107 5.84 5.09 27.70
N PRO A 108 4.66 5.78 27.74
CA PRO A 108 4.13 6.56 28.85
C PRO A 108 3.67 5.66 30.00
N ALA A 109 3.64 6.21 31.22
CA ALA A 109 3.03 5.51 32.35
C ALA A 109 1.54 5.27 32.05
N SER A 110 1.09 4.03 32.20
CA SER A 110 -0.30 3.65 31.95
C SER A 110 -0.68 2.44 32.80
N ASP A 111 -1.86 2.45 33.37
CA ASP A 111 -2.40 1.28 34.10
C ASP A 111 -2.81 0.14 33.14
N LYS A 112 -2.89 0.42 31.84
CA LYS A 112 -3.15 -0.58 30.79
C LYS A 112 -1.91 -1.38 30.41
N ILE A 113 -0.72 -0.90 30.80
CA ILE A 113 0.55 -1.58 30.53
C ILE A 113 0.97 -2.30 31.81
N THR A 114 1.26 -3.59 31.68
CA THR A 114 1.73 -4.42 32.79
C THR A 114 3.10 -4.98 32.44
N VAL A 115 3.98 -5.09 33.44
CA VAL A 115 5.30 -5.71 33.31
C VAL A 115 5.39 -6.79 34.38
N ASP A 116 5.77 -8.02 34.00
CA ASP A 116 5.97 -9.09 34.93
C ASP A 116 7.38 -9.08 35.58
N GLU A 117 7.63 -9.97 36.49
CA GLU A 117 8.92 -10.10 37.21
C GLU A 117 10.11 -10.45 36.28
N ASN A 118 9.84 -10.96 35.10
CA ASN A 118 10.83 -11.33 34.08
C ASN A 118 11.03 -10.20 33.06
N GLY A 119 10.34 -9.05 33.18
CA GLY A 119 10.43 -7.94 32.24
C GLY A 119 9.61 -8.14 30.97
N ILE A 120 8.64 -9.06 30.98
CA ILE A 120 7.70 -9.19 29.87
C ILE A 120 6.59 -8.14 30.02
N ALA A 121 6.57 -7.21 29.12
CA ALA A 121 5.59 -6.13 29.08
C ALA A 121 4.45 -6.44 28.11
N ASN A 122 3.22 -6.11 28.50
CA ASN A 122 2.01 -6.18 27.68
C ASN A 122 1.57 -4.77 27.31
N PHE A 123 1.70 -4.40 26.02
CA PHE A 123 1.37 -3.07 25.51
C PHE A 123 0.06 -3.10 24.72
N PRO A 124 -0.88 -2.15 24.98
CA PRO A 124 -2.06 -1.99 24.14
C PRO A 124 -1.70 -1.40 22.77
N ILE A 125 -2.46 -1.78 21.76
CA ILE A 125 -2.32 -1.21 20.40
C ILE A 125 -3.40 -0.15 20.23
N ASN A 126 -3.02 1.13 20.10
CA ASN A 126 -3.97 2.18 19.78
C ASN A 126 -4.23 2.20 18.27
N ARG A 127 -5.41 1.77 17.85
CA ARG A 127 -5.85 1.76 16.47
C ARG A 127 -6.49 3.07 16.00
N ASN A 128 -6.76 4.00 16.91
CA ASN A 128 -7.38 5.29 16.61
C ASN A 128 -6.48 6.40 17.14
N GLN A 129 -5.36 6.61 16.47
CA GLN A 129 -4.40 7.64 16.81
C GLN A 129 -4.87 9.01 16.34
N LYS A 130 -4.25 10.05 16.85
CA LYS A 130 -4.50 11.44 16.49
C LYS A 130 -3.19 12.12 16.09
N ALA A 131 -3.30 13.13 15.22
CA ALA A 131 -2.20 14.03 14.93
C ALA A 131 -2.75 15.46 14.93
N THR A 132 -2.09 16.37 15.66
CA THR A 132 -2.54 17.74 15.84
C THR A 132 -2.03 18.62 14.72
N VAL A 133 -2.92 19.40 14.10
CA VAL A 133 -2.57 20.42 13.10
C VAL A 133 -2.78 21.81 13.70
N THR A 134 -1.81 22.69 13.49
CA THR A 134 -1.85 24.08 13.92
C THR A 134 -2.45 25.01 12.86
N THR A 135 -2.60 24.51 11.63
CA THR A 135 -3.19 25.24 10.52
C THR A 135 -4.02 24.29 9.66
N THR A 136 -5.13 24.79 9.14
CA THR A 136 -5.92 24.12 8.10
C THR A 136 -5.51 24.58 6.70
N ASN A 137 -4.64 25.59 6.60
CA ASN A 137 -4.15 26.16 5.35
C ASN A 137 -2.83 25.50 4.94
N GLY A 138 -2.86 24.66 3.92
CA GLY A 138 -1.70 24.08 3.25
C GLY A 138 -1.32 24.80 1.94
N TYR A 139 -1.77 26.05 1.74
CA TYR A 139 -1.45 26.85 0.55
C TYR A 139 -0.11 27.56 0.64
N ASP A 140 0.33 27.88 1.85
CA ASP A 140 1.52 28.72 2.09
C ASP A 140 2.80 27.89 2.32
N GLY A 141 2.71 26.57 2.32
CA GLY A 141 3.87 25.70 2.53
C GLY A 141 3.50 24.27 2.96
N ASP A 142 4.54 23.49 3.20
CA ASP A 142 4.41 22.14 3.69
C ASP A 142 3.94 22.13 5.15
N VAL A 143 3.06 21.22 5.49
CA VAL A 143 2.47 21.06 6.81
C VAL A 143 2.93 19.74 7.43
N THR A 144 3.34 19.78 8.69
CA THR A 144 3.57 18.57 9.50
C THR A 144 2.60 18.54 10.65
N ALA A 145 1.79 17.48 10.71
CA ALA A 145 0.90 17.25 11.84
C ALA A 145 1.70 16.71 13.04
N ALA A 146 1.54 17.34 14.20
CA ALA A 146 2.24 16.90 15.41
C ALA A 146 1.66 15.56 15.89
N ALA A 147 2.52 14.55 15.97
CA ALA A 147 2.12 13.22 16.40
C ALA A 147 1.79 13.17 17.90
N ASP A 148 0.81 12.36 18.27
CA ASP A 148 0.55 12.04 19.67
C ASP A 148 1.58 11.02 20.16
N MET A 149 2.62 11.52 20.82
CA MET A 149 3.76 10.74 21.29
C MET A 149 3.39 9.72 22.38
N THR A 150 2.20 9.79 22.97
CA THR A 150 1.73 8.72 23.89
C THR A 150 1.54 7.37 23.21
N ASN A 151 1.55 7.34 21.86
CA ASN A 151 1.54 6.11 21.07
C ASN A 151 2.96 5.56 20.79
N GLN A 152 4.01 6.31 21.09
CA GLN A 152 5.40 5.86 20.99
C GLN A 152 5.83 5.27 22.33
N TYR A 153 5.65 3.97 22.50
CA TYR A 153 6.12 3.29 23.68
C TYR A 153 7.65 3.24 23.71
N MET A 154 8.21 3.51 24.90
CA MET A 154 9.63 3.35 25.16
C MET A 154 9.86 2.51 26.40
N VAL A 155 10.95 1.79 26.41
CA VAL A 155 11.33 0.91 27.53
C VAL A 155 12.79 1.13 27.91
N ALA A 156 13.09 0.91 29.19
CA ALA A 156 14.45 0.83 29.70
C ALA A 156 14.59 -0.34 30.67
N THR A 157 15.79 -0.92 30.76
CA THR A 157 16.13 -1.90 31.76
C THR A 157 17.51 -1.62 32.31
N THR A 158 17.68 -1.80 33.60
CA THR A 158 18.95 -1.65 34.30
C THR A 158 18.97 -2.60 35.49
N ALA A 159 20.06 -3.33 35.65
CA ALA A 159 20.32 -4.15 36.83
C ALA A 159 21.46 -3.54 37.63
N VAL A 160 21.25 -3.33 38.92
CA VAL A 160 22.24 -2.73 39.82
C VAL A 160 22.28 -3.43 41.17
N ASN A 161 23.47 -3.49 41.72
CA ASN A 161 23.68 -3.82 43.12
C ASN A 161 23.80 -2.50 43.92
N PRO A 162 22.95 -2.22 44.92
CA PRO A 162 23.02 -0.96 45.67
C PRO A 162 24.39 -0.67 46.28
N ALA A 163 25.13 -1.73 46.66
CA ALA A 163 26.47 -1.61 47.24
C ALA A 163 27.54 -1.16 46.24
N GLU A 164 27.26 -1.26 44.92
CA GLU A 164 28.21 -0.91 43.86
C GLU A 164 27.88 0.45 43.22
N LEU A 165 26.82 1.12 43.60
CA LEU A 165 26.45 2.44 43.12
C LEU A 165 27.41 3.51 43.66
N THR A 166 28.19 4.16 42.78
CA THR A 166 29.18 5.17 43.15
C THR A 166 28.59 6.57 43.38
N ASP A 167 27.46 6.88 42.68
CA ASP A 167 26.78 8.17 42.80
C ASP A 167 25.37 8.07 43.37
N GLY A 168 24.99 6.88 43.82
CA GLY A 168 23.65 6.60 44.40
C GLY A 168 22.47 6.72 43.46
N THR A 169 22.73 6.81 42.11
CA THR A 169 21.72 7.01 41.08
C THR A 169 21.61 5.78 40.18
N VAL A 170 20.39 5.32 39.96
CA VAL A 170 20.06 4.28 38.98
C VAL A 170 19.79 4.95 37.62
N TRP A 171 20.66 4.72 36.65
CA TRP A 171 20.55 5.34 35.34
C TRP A 171 19.70 4.50 34.41
N LEU A 172 18.69 5.11 33.75
CA LEU A 172 17.75 4.49 32.83
C LEU A 172 17.98 4.97 31.40
N GLY A 173 18.26 4.03 30.49
CA GLY A 173 18.44 4.28 29.06
C GLY A 173 17.21 3.83 28.28
N PHE A 174 16.26 4.73 28.02
CA PHE A 174 15.03 4.39 27.29
C PHE A 174 15.30 4.19 25.79
N LYS A 175 14.59 3.22 25.20
CA LYS A 175 14.62 2.97 23.76
C LYS A 175 13.17 2.91 23.24
N PRO A 176 12.86 3.59 22.10
CA PRO A 176 11.57 3.44 21.48
C PRO A 176 11.38 2.01 20.97
N ILE A 177 10.15 1.49 21.09
CA ILE A 177 9.82 0.12 20.64
C ILE A 177 8.80 0.09 19.51
N MET A 178 8.00 1.15 19.30
CA MET A 178 7.08 1.21 18.18
C MET A 178 7.82 1.46 16.87
N THR A 179 7.30 0.92 15.78
CA THR A 179 7.70 1.32 14.44
C THR A 179 7.00 2.64 14.09
N THR A 180 7.77 3.64 13.73
CA THR A 180 7.25 4.95 13.32
C THR A 180 7.23 5.06 11.81
N LEU A 181 6.12 5.52 11.26
CA LEU A 181 5.96 5.74 9.83
C LEU A 181 5.45 7.15 9.56
N ASP A 182 6.27 7.97 8.88
CA ASP A 182 5.88 9.27 8.36
C ASP A 182 5.25 9.08 6.98
N VAL A 183 3.99 9.41 6.85
CA VAL A 183 3.24 9.35 5.60
C VAL A 183 3.21 10.74 4.99
N VAL A 184 3.91 10.93 3.87
CA VAL A 184 4.00 12.19 3.15
C VAL A 184 2.96 12.20 2.03
N ILE A 185 1.99 13.11 2.14
CA ILE A 185 0.90 13.31 1.21
C ILE A 185 1.18 14.57 0.41
N LYS A 186 1.14 14.51 -0.90
CA LYS A 186 1.35 15.65 -1.79
C LYS A 186 0.08 15.95 -2.56
N ALA A 187 -0.29 17.21 -2.69
CA ALA A 187 -1.27 17.65 -3.67
C ALA A 187 -0.57 18.07 -4.95
N ALA A 188 -1.06 17.61 -6.08
CA ALA A 188 -0.58 18.02 -7.40
C ALA A 188 -1.68 17.86 -8.44
N ASN A 189 -1.63 18.72 -9.46
CA ASN A 189 -2.47 18.63 -10.64
C ASN A 189 -1.61 18.92 -11.87
N VAL A 190 -1.01 17.88 -12.40
CA VAL A 190 -0.09 17.98 -13.54
C VAL A 190 -0.76 17.82 -14.90
N THR A 191 -2.00 17.30 -14.93
CA THR A 191 -2.75 17.05 -16.17
C THR A 191 -4.00 17.92 -16.30
N MET A 192 -4.47 18.49 -15.21
CA MET A 192 -5.65 19.36 -15.15
C MET A 192 -5.20 20.80 -14.95
N ASN A 193 -5.71 21.68 -15.76
CA ASN A 193 -5.32 23.10 -15.76
C ASN A 193 -6.16 23.93 -14.77
N THR A 194 -6.41 23.39 -13.59
CA THR A 194 -7.26 23.99 -12.57
C THR A 194 -6.48 24.23 -11.28
N GLU A 195 -6.73 25.37 -10.66
CA GLU A 195 -6.27 25.64 -9.31
C GLU A 195 -7.30 25.12 -8.30
N GLY A 196 -6.83 24.54 -7.21
CA GLY A 196 -7.69 24.00 -6.17
C GLY A 196 -6.90 23.44 -5.00
N SER A 197 -7.61 22.84 -4.08
CA SER A 197 -7.01 22.15 -2.93
C SER A 197 -7.58 20.76 -2.73
N ALA A 198 -6.77 19.88 -2.12
CA ALA A 198 -7.21 18.60 -1.62
C ALA A 198 -7.35 18.68 -0.10
N ARG A 199 -8.54 18.42 0.43
CA ARG A 199 -8.80 18.39 1.87
C ARG A 199 -8.46 17.03 2.45
N VAL A 200 -7.49 16.99 3.35
CA VAL A 200 -7.06 15.78 4.04
C VAL A 200 -7.54 15.82 5.50
N THR A 201 -8.20 14.78 5.95
CA THR A 201 -8.74 14.64 7.31
C THR A 201 -8.00 13.60 8.16
N GLY A 202 -7.14 12.78 7.53
CA GLY A 202 -6.37 11.75 8.19
C GLY A 202 -5.91 10.66 7.24
N ILE A 203 -5.32 9.61 7.82
CA ILE A 203 -4.86 8.42 7.09
C ILE A 203 -5.37 7.15 7.78
N SER A 204 -5.43 6.06 7.03
CA SER A 204 -5.51 4.72 7.60
C SER A 204 -4.44 3.82 7.00
N ILE A 205 -3.86 2.97 7.83
CA ILE A 205 -2.89 1.97 7.41
C ILE A 205 -3.48 0.59 7.68
N ALA A 206 -3.66 -0.18 6.61
CA ALA A 206 -3.97 -1.58 6.72
C ALA A 206 -2.63 -2.35 6.79
N SER A 207 -2.35 -2.95 7.94
CA SER A 207 -1.20 -3.81 8.12
C SER A 207 -1.65 -5.22 8.46
N THR A 208 -1.00 -6.20 7.86
CA THR A 208 -1.19 -7.59 8.26
C THR A 208 -0.28 -7.86 9.44
N ILE A 209 -0.86 -8.19 10.58
CA ILE A 209 -0.13 -8.54 11.80
C ILE A 209 -0.30 -10.04 12.02
N THR A 210 0.82 -10.75 12.20
CA THR A 210 0.77 -12.11 12.70
C THR A 210 0.82 -12.07 14.22
N THR A 211 -0.25 -12.48 14.84
CA THR A 211 -0.27 -12.66 16.30
C THR A 211 0.01 -14.12 16.62
N ASN A 212 1.02 -14.38 17.44
CA ASN A 212 1.37 -15.74 17.89
C ASN A 212 0.37 -16.33 18.88
N SER A 213 -0.81 -15.73 19.02
CA SER A 213 -1.85 -16.26 19.89
C SER A 213 -3.20 -15.69 19.51
N ALA A 214 -4.26 -16.35 19.95
CA ALA A 214 -5.58 -15.75 20.12
C ALA A 214 -5.58 -14.60 21.15
N ALA A 215 -4.42 -14.19 21.66
CA ALA A 215 -4.23 -12.98 22.41
C ALA A 215 -4.67 -11.80 21.55
N SER A 216 -5.47 -10.99 22.13
CA SER A 216 -6.29 -9.94 21.57
C SER A 216 -5.59 -9.18 20.45
N LYS A 217 -6.30 -8.88 19.39
CA LYS A 217 -5.96 -7.92 18.34
C LYS A 217 -5.57 -6.54 18.89
N GLU A 218 -5.59 -6.37 20.20
CA GLU A 218 -5.50 -5.11 20.91
C GLU A 218 -4.18 -4.91 21.65
N ASN A 219 -3.36 -5.98 21.82
CA ASN A 219 -2.12 -5.92 22.60
C ASN A 219 -0.99 -6.70 21.92
N PHE A 220 0.26 -6.32 22.25
CA PHE A 220 1.45 -7.10 21.94
C PHE A 220 2.33 -7.28 23.20
N TYR A 221 3.10 -8.36 23.24
CA TYR A 221 4.04 -8.64 24.31
C TYR A 221 5.45 -8.33 23.87
N TYR A 222 6.22 -7.70 24.76
CA TYR A 222 7.59 -7.30 24.50
C TYR A 222 8.49 -7.68 25.66
N ASP A 223 9.58 -8.40 25.37
CA ASP A 223 10.63 -8.72 26.32
C ASP A 223 11.59 -7.52 26.38
N ILE A 224 11.57 -6.79 27.50
CA ILE A 224 12.35 -5.56 27.68
C ILE A 224 13.85 -5.89 27.74
N ALA A 225 14.21 -7.03 28.33
CA ALA A 225 15.59 -7.44 28.46
C ALA A 225 16.19 -7.89 27.12
N ASP A 226 15.46 -8.70 26.35
CA ASP A 226 15.88 -9.17 25.03
C ASP A 226 15.70 -8.11 23.93
N GLY A 227 14.90 -7.07 24.18
CA GLY A 227 14.63 -6.02 23.20
C GLY A 227 13.81 -6.48 22.01
N ALA A 228 12.87 -7.43 22.19
CA ALA A 228 12.15 -8.07 21.11
C ALA A 228 10.68 -8.36 21.45
N ILE A 229 9.83 -8.46 20.43
CA ILE A 229 8.49 -9.03 20.57
C ILE A 229 8.62 -10.49 21.00
N THR A 230 7.78 -10.87 21.95
CA THR A 230 7.78 -12.22 22.49
C THR A 230 6.36 -12.82 22.53
N SER A 231 6.29 -14.14 22.45
CA SER A 231 5.05 -14.89 22.78
C SER A 231 5.00 -15.33 24.26
N LYS A 232 6.06 -15.08 25.03
CA LYS A 232 6.06 -15.31 26.47
C LYS A 232 4.96 -14.44 27.11
N GLY A 233 4.13 -14.99 27.97
CA GLY A 233 3.00 -14.30 28.58
C GLY A 233 1.66 -14.47 27.84
N ALA A 234 1.65 -14.96 26.61
CA ALA A 234 0.42 -15.32 25.91
C ALA A 234 -0.16 -16.64 26.47
N THR A 235 -1.44 -16.61 26.82
CA THR A 235 -2.11 -17.77 27.47
C THR A 235 -2.57 -18.85 26.49
N SER A 236 -2.30 -18.73 25.19
CA SER A 236 -2.75 -19.70 24.20
C SER A 236 -1.61 -20.29 23.36
N THR A 237 -1.69 -21.60 23.15
CA THR A 237 -0.75 -22.41 22.36
C THR A 237 -1.19 -22.56 20.91
N GLY A 238 -1.98 -21.64 20.36
CA GLY A 238 -2.49 -21.68 18.99
C GLY A 238 -1.43 -21.35 17.94
N SER A 239 -1.60 -21.87 16.73
CA SER A 239 -0.79 -21.48 15.56
C SER A 239 -0.92 -20.00 15.28
N PRO A 240 0.14 -19.33 14.74
CA PRO A 240 0.08 -17.93 14.38
C PRO A 240 -1.07 -17.66 13.41
N THR A 241 -1.92 -16.70 13.74
CA THR A 241 -2.98 -16.22 12.84
C THR A 241 -2.57 -14.91 12.20
N VAL A 242 -2.63 -14.86 10.88
CA VAL A 242 -2.43 -13.63 10.11
C VAL A 242 -3.74 -12.85 10.11
N GLN A 243 -3.71 -11.62 10.57
CA GLN A 243 -4.88 -10.73 10.60
C GLN A 243 -4.50 -9.39 9.99
N THR A 244 -5.36 -8.89 9.09
CA THR A 244 -5.24 -7.54 8.56
C THR A 244 -6.10 -6.61 9.42
N GLU A 245 -5.47 -5.65 10.05
CA GLU A 245 -6.13 -4.65 10.91
C GLU A 245 -5.78 -3.26 10.43
N GLN A 246 -6.73 -2.33 10.55
CA GLN A 246 -6.51 -0.93 10.19
C GLN A 246 -6.15 -0.11 11.43
N THR A 247 -5.13 0.74 11.29
CA THR A 247 -4.80 1.79 12.23
C THR A 247 -5.11 3.13 11.57
N PHE A 248 -5.92 3.96 12.23
CA PHE A 248 -6.32 5.28 11.79
C PHE A 248 -5.51 6.35 12.50
N VAL A 249 -5.13 7.41 11.78
CA VAL A 249 -4.65 8.66 12.37
C VAL A 249 -5.54 9.79 11.88
N ASN A 250 -6.35 10.34 12.77
CA ASN A 250 -7.27 11.43 12.46
C ASN A 250 -6.61 12.78 12.79
N LEU A 251 -6.75 13.75 11.91
CA LEU A 251 -6.31 15.10 12.19
C LEU A 251 -7.25 15.77 13.20
N VAL A 252 -6.66 16.44 14.17
CA VAL A 252 -7.35 17.20 15.20
C VAL A 252 -6.73 18.59 15.35
N ASP A 253 -7.48 19.56 15.86
CA ASP A 253 -6.97 20.85 16.32
C ASP A 253 -6.33 20.76 17.71
N ALA A 254 -5.86 21.89 18.22
CA ALA A 254 -5.24 21.97 19.55
C ALA A 254 -6.19 21.58 20.70
N ASP A 255 -7.51 21.70 20.49
CA ASP A 255 -8.54 21.28 21.45
C ASP A 255 -8.92 19.79 21.31
N GLY A 256 -8.31 19.06 20.37
CA GLY A 256 -8.56 17.66 20.10
C GLY A 256 -9.84 17.39 19.29
N LYS A 257 -10.46 18.42 18.69
CA LYS A 257 -11.62 18.29 17.80
C LYS A 257 -11.16 17.92 16.39
N ALA A 258 -12.03 17.22 15.65
CA ALA A 258 -11.76 16.86 14.26
C ALA A 258 -11.36 18.08 13.42
N SER A 259 -10.26 17.94 12.68
CA SER A 259 -9.68 18.99 11.83
C SER A 259 -9.29 18.46 10.47
N TYR A 260 -8.68 19.30 9.64
CA TYR A 260 -8.25 18.98 8.29
C TYR A 260 -7.09 19.88 7.86
N VAL A 261 -6.48 19.54 6.72
CA VAL A 261 -5.56 20.43 6.00
C VAL A 261 -6.01 20.49 4.54
N ASP A 262 -6.22 21.70 4.02
CA ASP A 262 -6.44 21.94 2.60
C ASP A 262 -5.07 22.15 1.92
N LEU A 263 -4.64 21.14 1.13
CA LEU A 263 -3.37 21.17 0.41
C LEU A 263 -3.52 21.79 -0.97
N ALA A 264 -2.69 22.78 -1.29
CA ALA A 264 -2.57 23.32 -2.64
C ALA A 264 -1.55 22.51 -3.49
N ASN A 265 -1.61 22.74 -4.79
CA ASN A 265 -0.73 22.10 -5.75
C ASN A 265 0.75 22.27 -5.35
N GLY A 266 1.48 21.19 -5.27
CA GLY A 266 2.92 21.16 -4.98
C GLY A 266 3.30 21.07 -3.50
N HIS A 267 2.35 21.35 -2.57
CA HIS A 267 2.62 21.29 -1.12
C HIS A 267 2.34 19.90 -0.54
N THR A 268 2.94 19.63 0.61
CA THR A 268 2.85 18.33 1.29
C THR A 268 2.28 18.44 2.69
N LEU A 269 1.65 17.35 3.13
CA LEU A 269 1.26 17.11 4.51
C LEU A 269 1.95 15.83 4.99
N THR A 270 2.66 15.92 6.11
CA THR A 270 3.25 14.75 6.77
C THR A 270 2.42 14.37 7.99
N ILE A 271 2.00 13.12 8.06
CA ILE A 271 1.28 12.52 9.18
C ILE A 271 2.09 11.33 9.71
N THR A 272 2.39 11.33 10.99
CA THR A 272 3.11 10.22 11.63
C THR A 272 2.13 9.23 12.25
N VAL A 273 2.40 7.94 12.06
CA VAL A 273 1.68 6.83 12.70
C VAL A 273 2.65 5.92 13.43
N PHE A 274 2.21 5.40 14.57
CA PHE A 274 2.94 4.40 15.35
C PHE A 274 2.30 3.04 15.17
N LEU A 275 3.10 2.09 14.71
CA LEU A 275 2.68 0.71 14.48
C LEU A 275 3.38 -0.22 15.48
N PRO A 276 2.74 -1.32 15.91
CA PRO A 276 3.44 -2.33 16.69
C PRO A 276 4.68 -2.81 15.96
N PRO A 277 5.79 -3.03 16.67
CA PRO A 277 6.98 -3.63 16.07
C PRO A 277 6.68 -5.05 15.58
N MET A 278 7.42 -5.53 14.59
CA MET A 278 7.27 -6.88 14.04
C MET A 278 8.54 -7.69 14.28
N SER A 279 8.39 -8.98 14.57
CA SER A 279 9.55 -9.88 14.56
C SER A 279 10.12 -10.02 13.14
N LYS A 280 11.40 -10.39 13.00
CA LYS A 280 12.03 -10.62 11.70
C LYS A 280 11.28 -11.66 10.86
N GLU A 281 10.82 -12.74 11.50
CA GLU A 281 10.09 -13.82 10.85
C GLU A 281 8.73 -13.35 10.34
N VAL A 282 8.01 -12.56 11.13
CA VAL A 282 6.73 -11.97 10.75
C VAL A 282 6.92 -10.94 9.64
N ALA A 283 7.89 -10.05 9.76
CA ALA A 283 8.19 -9.06 8.74
C ALA A 283 8.59 -9.71 7.41
N ALA A 284 9.36 -10.79 7.43
CA ALA A 284 9.72 -11.55 6.24
C ALA A 284 8.52 -12.22 5.56
N GLN A 285 7.55 -12.74 6.36
CA GLN A 285 6.33 -13.35 5.83
C GLN A 285 5.37 -12.32 5.27
N LEU A 286 5.28 -11.15 5.90
CA LEU A 286 4.38 -10.08 5.51
C LEU A 286 4.90 -9.33 4.29
N GLY A 287 6.23 -9.29 4.14
CA GLY A 287 6.87 -8.58 3.06
C GLY A 287 6.33 -7.15 2.92
N ARG A 288 6.04 -6.74 1.68
CA ARG A 288 5.64 -5.39 1.30
C ARG A 288 4.14 -5.11 1.46
N LYS A 289 3.46 -5.79 2.37
CA LYS A 289 1.98 -5.85 2.47
C LYS A 289 1.36 -4.76 3.36
N VAL A 290 2.03 -3.63 3.56
CA VAL A 290 1.43 -2.51 4.28
C VAL A 290 0.73 -1.59 3.30
N LYS A 291 -0.59 -1.45 3.44
CA LYS A 291 -1.42 -0.52 2.67
C LYS A 291 -1.57 0.79 3.44
N VAL A 292 -1.36 1.91 2.76
CA VAL A 292 -1.60 3.24 3.32
C VAL A 292 -2.73 3.89 2.54
N ARG A 293 -3.78 4.35 3.23
CA ARG A 293 -4.93 5.03 2.66
C ARG A 293 -5.02 6.44 3.21
N VAL A 294 -5.26 7.40 2.35
CA VAL A 294 -5.46 8.80 2.71
C VAL A 294 -6.95 9.11 2.71
N HIS A 295 -7.42 9.68 3.80
CA HIS A 295 -8.79 10.15 3.92
C HIS A 295 -8.86 11.59 3.44
N ALA A 296 -9.33 11.78 2.21
CA ALA A 296 -9.56 13.08 1.62
C ALA A 296 -11.05 13.29 1.35
N THR A 297 -11.50 14.57 1.31
CA THR A 297 -12.87 14.88 0.92
C THR A 297 -13.14 14.44 -0.52
N GLY A 298 -14.32 13.87 -0.75
CA GLY A 298 -14.76 13.44 -2.08
C GLY A 298 -14.51 11.97 -2.38
N ASN A 299 -14.27 11.14 -1.38
CA ASN A 299 -14.05 9.70 -1.51
C ASN A 299 -12.77 9.31 -2.29
N THR A 300 -11.79 10.20 -2.36
CA THR A 300 -10.51 9.86 -2.95
C THR A 300 -9.66 9.13 -1.92
N GLU A 301 -9.48 7.83 -2.09
CA GLU A 301 -8.50 7.05 -1.35
C GLU A 301 -7.26 6.87 -2.22
N LEU A 302 -6.13 7.40 -1.77
CA LEU A 302 -4.83 7.11 -2.37
C LEU A 302 -4.20 5.95 -1.63
N VAL A 303 -3.58 5.07 -2.37
CA VAL A 303 -2.99 3.88 -1.81
C VAL A 303 -1.57 3.71 -2.33
N ALA A 304 -0.63 3.50 -1.42
CA ALA A 304 0.75 3.21 -1.75
C ALA A 304 1.26 2.03 -0.94
N SER A 305 2.21 1.30 -1.49
CA SER A 305 2.99 0.36 -0.69
C SER A 305 4.12 1.09 0.02
N LEU A 306 4.61 0.52 1.13
CA LEU A 306 5.81 1.04 1.79
C LEU A 306 6.99 1.02 0.81
N LYS A 307 7.65 2.16 0.67
CA LYS A 307 8.87 2.29 -0.13
C LYS A 307 10.06 1.80 0.69
N THR A 308 10.86 0.90 0.13
CA THR A 308 12.18 0.57 0.67
C THR A 308 13.22 1.36 -0.10
N ASN A 309 14.11 2.06 0.59
CA ASN A 309 15.19 2.83 -0.07
C ASN A 309 16.28 1.95 -0.69
N ASP A 310 16.20 0.63 -0.52
CA ASP A 310 17.17 -0.30 -1.07
C ASP A 310 16.45 -1.48 -1.74
N ALA A 311 16.43 -1.46 -3.06
CA ALA A 311 15.86 -2.54 -3.88
C ALA A 311 16.72 -3.81 -3.88
N SER A 312 17.97 -3.74 -3.40
CA SER A 312 18.93 -4.85 -3.42
C SER A 312 18.96 -5.66 -2.11
N THR A 313 18.37 -5.13 -1.05
CA THR A 313 18.30 -5.80 0.24
C THR A 313 16.85 -5.94 0.65
N ASP A 314 16.47 -7.12 1.04
CA ASP A 314 15.13 -7.46 1.57
C ASP A 314 14.95 -6.86 2.98
N ASN A 315 15.13 -5.52 3.09
CA ASN A 315 15.25 -4.77 4.35
C ASN A 315 13.90 -4.41 4.99
N TRP A 316 12.79 -4.97 4.54
CA TRP A 316 11.51 -4.82 5.23
C TRP A 316 11.56 -5.27 6.68
N THR A 317 12.36 -6.29 6.97
CA THR A 317 12.59 -6.78 8.32
C THR A 317 13.25 -5.75 9.23
N THR A 318 14.09 -4.89 8.67
CA THR A 318 14.82 -3.85 9.43
C THR A 318 13.98 -2.59 9.60
N GLN A 319 13.14 -2.26 8.64
CA GLN A 319 12.32 -1.05 8.65
C GLN A 319 11.11 -1.13 9.58
N LEU A 320 10.62 -2.35 9.87
CA LEU A 320 9.54 -2.58 10.82
C LEU A 320 10.04 -3.07 12.18
N ALA A 321 11.36 -2.98 12.41
CA ALA A 321 11.99 -3.34 13.67
C ALA A 321 11.57 -2.39 14.81
N PRO A 322 11.69 -2.83 16.08
CA PRO A 322 11.46 -1.97 17.23
C PRO A 322 12.25 -0.67 17.13
N GLY A 323 11.59 0.46 17.34
CA GLY A 323 12.20 1.78 17.33
C GLY A 323 12.61 2.33 15.96
N SER A 324 12.31 1.62 14.86
CA SER A 324 12.61 2.13 13.51
C SER A 324 11.70 3.31 13.13
N LYS A 325 12.24 4.26 12.37
CA LYS A 325 11.48 5.35 11.77
C LYS A 325 11.63 5.31 10.25
N ASN A 326 10.51 5.34 9.54
CA ASN A 326 10.42 5.21 8.09
C ASN A 326 9.60 6.34 7.50
N SER A 327 9.77 6.60 6.20
CA SER A 327 8.95 7.55 5.46
C SER A 327 8.35 6.90 4.22
N VAL A 328 7.08 7.19 3.97
CA VAL A 328 6.34 6.77 2.77
C VAL A 328 5.83 8.01 2.05
N LYS A 329 6.20 8.15 0.78
CA LYS A 329 5.66 9.19 -0.09
C LYS A 329 4.54 8.59 -0.93
N LEU A 330 3.35 9.15 -0.81
CA LEU A 330 2.19 8.72 -1.58
C LEU A 330 2.18 9.36 -2.97
N PRO A 331 1.47 8.74 -3.95
CA PRO A 331 1.10 9.42 -5.18
C PRO A 331 0.41 10.75 -4.88
N ALA A 332 0.55 11.73 -5.77
CA ALA A 332 -0.06 13.03 -5.57
C ALA A 332 -1.59 12.96 -5.62
N ILE A 333 -2.26 13.66 -4.70
CA ILE A 333 -3.72 13.84 -4.71
C ILE A 333 -4.07 14.92 -5.74
N PRO A 334 -5.00 14.67 -6.67
CA PRO A 334 -5.50 15.72 -7.56
C PRO A 334 -6.25 16.79 -6.75
N THR A 335 -5.92 18.07 -6.99
CA THR A 335 -6.44 19.19 -6.21
C THR A 335 -7.90 19.52 -6.50
N THR A 336 -8.44 19.09 -7.65
CA THR A 336 -9.80 19.49 -8.09
C THR A 336 -10.70 18.33 -8.43
N ALA A 337 -10.16 17.15 -8.67
CA ALA A 337 -11.00 16.07 -9.12
C ALA A 337 -11.47 15.22 -7.96
N GLN A 338 -12.72 15.40 -7.64
CA GLN A 338 -13.49 14.30 -7.08
C GLN A 338 -13.79 13.35 -8.24
N TYR A 339 -13.02 12.30 -8.40
CA TYR A 339 -13.42 11.21 -9.29
C TYR A 339 -13.79 9.97 -8.48
N ALA A 340 -14.88 9.35 -8.86
CA ALA A 340 -15.18 7.98 -8.47
C ALA A 340 -14.56 7.04 -9.51
N GLY A 341 -14.36 5.77 -9.21
CA GLY A 341 -13.85 4.80 -10.16
C GLY A 341 -14.62 4.78 -11.47
N ASN A 342 -15.93 5.03 -11.44
CA ASN A 342 -16.78 5.05 -12.63
C ASN A 342 -16.67 6.31 -13.51
N ASN A 343 -15.90 7.34 -13.14
CA ASN A 343 -15.77 8.60 -13.90
C ASN A 343 -14.39 9.27 -13.84
N TRP A 344 -13.33 8.52 -13.64
CA TRP A 344 -11.98 9.06 -13.43
C TRP A 344 -11.33 9.64 -14.70
N ILE A 345 -11.80 9.29 -15.91
CA ILE A 345 -11.31 9.89 -17.16
C ILE A 345 -11.99 11.23 -17.41
N THR A 346 -13.23 11.39 -16.98
CA THR A 346 -14.05 12.59 -17.23
C THR A 346 -13.34 13.92 -16.90
N PRO A 347 -12.60 14.05 -15.79
CA PRO A 347 -11.91 15.30 -15.45
C PRO A 347 -10.60 15.53 -16.22
N LEU A 348 -10.10 14.55 -16.98
CA LEU A 348 -8.88 14.71 -17.77
C LEU A 348 -9.14 15.55 -19.03
N ASP A 349 -8.14 16.31 -19.46
CA ASP A 349 -8.24 17.14 -20.66
C ASP A 349 -8.47 16.27 -21.90
N GLY A 350 -9.41 16.69 -22.74
CA GLY A 350 -9.84 15.88 -23.88
C GLY A 350 -8.84 15.76 -25.03
N ASP A 351 -7.86 16.65 -25.10
CA ASP A 351 -6.80 16.65 -26.11
C ASP A 351 -5.61 15.76 -25.78
N ILE A 352 -5.59 15.13 -24.58
CA ILE A 352 -4.58 14.14 -24.19
C ILE A 352 -4.67 12.92 -25.12
N TYR A 353 -3.53 12.44 -25.60
CA TYR A 353 -3.47 11.21 -26.39
C TYR A 353 -3.72 9.97 -25.51
N VAL A 354 -4.63 9.09 -25.93
CA VAL A 354 -4.97 7.87 -25.18
C VAL A 354 -3.73 6.96 -24.96
N SER A 355 -2.81 6.94 -25.91
CA SER A 355 -1.54 6.20 -25.82
C SER A 355 -0.62 6.66 -24.69
N GLN A 356 -0.86 7.86 -24.11
CA GLN A 356 -0.09 8.45 -23.03
C GLN A 356 -0.64 8.08 -21.65
N MET A 357 -1.82 7.47 -21.59
CA MET A 357 -2.51 7.20 -20.35
C MET A 357 -2.02 5.92 -19.66
N SER A 358 -2.17 5.88 -18.36
CA SER A 358 -2.10 4.68 -17.54
C SER A 358 -3.52 4.13 -17.36
N ILE A 359 -3.80 2.98 -17.96
CA ILE A 359 -5.16 2.44 -18.04
C ILE A 359 -5.25 1.11 -17.29
N PRO A 360 -6.00 1.06 -16.17
CA PRO A 360 -6.21 -0.19 -15.46
C PRO A 360 -7.13 -1.10 -16.26
N GLY A 361 -6.77 -2.37 -16.32
CA GLY A 361 -7.48 -3.39 -17.10
C GLY A 361 -7.64 -4.71 -16.36
N SER A 362 -8.51 -5.54 -16.88
CA SER A 362 -8.87 -6.85 -16.35
C SER A 362 -8.59 -7.94 -17.39
N HIS A 363 -7.73 -8.88 -17.03
CA HIS A 363 -7.44 -10.08 -17.81
C HIS A 363 -8.58 -11.07 -17.67
N ASP A 364 -9.03 -11.71 -18.77
CA ASP A 364 -10.19 -12.60 -18.78
C ASP A 364 -11.37 -12.03 -17.96
N ALA A 365 -11.71 -10.77 -18.25
CA ALA A 365 -12.56 -9.93 -17.41
C ALA A 365 -13.91 -10.54 -17.06
N ALA A 366 -14.45 -11.37 -17.95
CA ALA A 366 -15.76 -12.01 -17.75
C ALA A 366 -15.73 -13.13 -16.69
N THR A 367 -14.58 -13.67 -16.30
CA THR A 367 -14.50 -14.75 -15.32
C THR A 367 -14.92 -14.37 -13.90
N GLY A 368 -15.09 -13.07 -13.65
CA GLY A 368 -15.72 -12.56 -12.43
C GLY A 368 -17.24 -12.66 -12.40
N GLU A 369 -17.88 -12.98 -13.53
CA GLU A 369 -19.26 -13.40 -13.58
C GLU A 369 -19.39 -14.89 -13.18
N GLU A 370 -20.60 -15.38 -13.03
CA GLU A 370 -20.82 -16.78 -12.66
C GLU A 370 -20.24 -17.73 -13.72
N MET A 371 -19.42 -18.67 -13.30
CA MET A 371 -18.92 -19.73 -14.18
C MET A 371 -19.98 -20.80 -14.44
N ALA A 372 -20.00 -21.34 -15.65
CA ALA A 372 -20.98 -22.36 -16.01
C ALA A 372 -20.81 -23.71 -15.27
N SER A 373 -19.73 -23.88 -14.53
CA SER A 373 -19.46 -25.07 -13.73
C SER A 373 -18.48 -24.82 -12.59
N ILE A 374 -18.59 -25.59 -11.52
CA ILE A 374 -17.68 -25.57 -10.38
C ILE A 374 -16.23 -25.92 -10.76
N ILE A 375 -16.04 -26.70 -11.83
CA ILE A 375 -14.71 -27.00 -12.39
C ILE A 375 -14.11 -25.71 -12.99
N GLY A 376 -14.95 -24.86 -13.59
CA GLY A 376 -14.53 -23.54 -14.08
C GLY A 376 -14.01 -22.66 -12.97
N ASP A 377 -14.67 -22.62 -11.82
CA ASP A 377 -14.21 -21.85 -10.66
C ASP A 377 -12.84 -22.30 -10.15
N LEU A 378 -12.55 -23.61 -10.22
CA LEU A 378 -11.27 -24.17 -9.78
C LEU A 378 -10.09 -23.87 -10.73
N PHE A 379 -10.34 -23.84 -12.04
CA PHE A 379 -9.27 -23.83 -13.04
C PHE A 379 -9.24 -22.58 -13.93
N ALA A 380 -10.36 -21.86 -14.04
CA ALA A 380 -10.51 -20.80 -15.02
C ALA A 380 -10.87 -19.43 -14.42
N SER A 381 -11.12 -19.32 -13.12
CA SER A 381 -11.46 -18.04 -12.50
C SER A 381 -10.20 -17.19 -12.27
N THR A 382 -10.10 -16.08 -13.00
CA THR A 382 -9.05 -15.06 -12.88
C THR A 382 -9.57 -13.77 -12.27
N GLN A 383 -10.89 -13.64 -12.10
CA GLN A 383 -11.55 -12.47 -11.53
C GLN A 383 -12.59 -12.91 -10.49
N GLU A 384 -12.92 -12.02 -9.55
CA GLU A 384 -14.01 -12.20 -8.57
C GLU A 384 -15.06 -11.09 -8.66
N GLN A 385 -14.72 -10.00 -9.34
CA GLN A 385 -15.61 -8.85 -9.51
C GLN A 385 -16.36 -8.98 -10.84
N THR A 386 -17.68 -8.74 -10.84
CA THR A 386 -18.48 -8.67 -12.07
C THR A 386 -17.99 -7.54 -12.98
N LEU A 387 -18.30 -7.58 -14.27
CA LEU A 387 -17.96 -6.53 -15.23
C LEU A 387 -18.48 -5.15 -14.76
N GLN A 388 -19.67 -5.12 -14.16
CA GLN A 388 -20.21 -3.89 -13.59
C GLN A 388 -19.37 -3.39 -12.42
N THR A 389 -19.00 -4.25 -11.49
CA THR A 389 -18.19 -3.88 -10.34
C THR A 389 -16.77 -3.47 -10.77
N GLN A 390 -16.18 -4.17 -11.74
CA GLN A 390 -14.88 -3.79 -12.33
C GLN A 390 -14.93 -2.36 -12.91
N TRP A 391 -16.01 -2.03 -13.66
CA TRP A 391 -16.23 -0.67 -14.17
C TRP A 391 -16.30 0.36 -13.04
N ASP A 392 -17.12 0.08 -12.02
CA ASP A 392 -17.34 0.99 -10.88
C ASP A 392 -16.06 1.22 -10.06
N LEU A 393 -15.17 0.24 -10.04
CA LEU A 393 -13.85 0.32 -9.39
C LEU A 393 -12.78 1.01 -10.27
N GLY A 394 -13.08 1.31 -11.54
CA GLY A 394 -12.18 2.07 -12.40
C GLY A 394 -11.53 1.32 -13.55
N VAL A 395 -11.82 0.04 -13.74
CA VAL A 395 -11.33 -0.71 -14.92
C VAL A 395 -11.86 -0.05 -16.19
N ARG A 396 -10.97 0.17 -17.16
CA ARG A 396 -11.31 0.71 -18.48
C ARG A 396 -10.76 -0.11 -19.65
N ALA A 397 -9.99 -1.16 -19.38
CA ALA A 397 -9.59 -2.15 -20.39
C ALA A 397 -10.09 -3.53 -19.98
N PHE A 398 -10.85 -4.19 -20.83
CA PHE A 398 -11.48 -5.48 -20.57
C PHE A 398 -11.02 -6.49 -21.61
N ASP A 399 -10.30 -7.54 -21.18
CA ASP A 399 -9.94 -8.69 -22.03
C ASP A 399 -11.11 -9.66 -22.05
N LEU A 400 -11.78 -9.77 -23.19
CA LEU A 400 -12.94 -10.61 -23.41
C LEU A 400 -12.66 -11.68 -24.47
N ARG A 401 -13.05 -12.90 -24.21
CA ARG A 401 -12.73 -14.05 -25.07
C ARG A 401 -13.99 -14.74 -25.59
N PRO A 402 -14.61 -14.19 -26.64
CA PRO A 402 -15.81 -14.77 -27.24
C PRO A 402 -15.52 -16.00 -28.09
N ALA A 403 -16.48 -16.93 -28.07
CA ALA A 403 -16.63 -18.01 -29.03
C ALA A 403 -18.13 -18.29 -29.29
N ILE A 404 -18.44 -18.92 -30.42
CA ILE A 404 -19.82 -19.30 -30.75
C ILE A 404 -20.24 -20.49 -29.86
N TYR A 405 -21.31 -20.32 -29.13
CA TYR A 405 -21.95 -21.41 -28.40
C TYR A 405 -22.91 -22.18 -29.35
N ASP A 406 -22.60 -23.44 -29.57
CA ASP A 406 -23.39 -24.38 -30.39
C ASP A 406 -24.01 -25.46 -29.49
N ALA A 407 -25.19 -25.20 -29.00
CA ALA A 407 -25.89 -26.17 -28.19
C ALA A 407 -26.40 -27.36 -29.05
N ILE A 408 -26.18 -28.57 -28.58
CA ILE A 408 -26.57 -29.81 -29.29
C ILE A 408 -28.09 -29.87 -29.60
N ILE A 409 -28.92 -29.11 -28.87
CA ILE A 409 -30.36 -29.00 -29.06
C ILE A 409 -30.73 -27.51 -29.02
N GLY A 410 -31.00 -26.91 -30.17
CA GLY A 410 -31.39 -25.50 -30.30
C GLY A 410 -30.24 -24.57 -30.25
N SER A 411 -29.31 -24.62 -31.21
CA SER A 411 -28.21 -23.70 -31.37
C SER A 411 -28.73 -22.26 -31.43
N THR A 412 -28.35 -21.42 -30.49
CA THR A 412 -28.68 -19.98 -30.52
C THR A 412 -27.73 -19.23 -31.46
N ASN A 413 -26.64 -19.86 -31.90
CA ASN A 413 -25.55 -19.22 -32.66
C ASN A 413 -25.12 -17.89 -32.04
N GLU A 414 -25.10 -17.81 -30.73
CA GLU A 414 -24.69 -16.60 -29.99
C GLU A 414 -23.22 -16.67 -29.61
N LEU A 415 -22.57 -15.50 -29.55
CA LEU A 415 -21.24 -15.37 -28.97
C LEU A 415 -21.36 -15.37 -27.44
N TRP A 416 -20.73 -16.35 -26.83
CA TRP A 416 -20.57 -16.43 -25.36
C TRP A 416 -19.10 -16.23 -25.00
N LEU A 417 -18.86 -15.86 -23.74
CA LEU A 417 -17.52 -15.67 -23.23
C LEU A 417 -16.98 -16.97 -22.61
N TYR A 418 -15.70 -17.19 -22.76
CA TYR A 418 -15.00 -18.40 -22.33
C TYR A 418 -13.65 -18.04 -21.70
N HIS A 419 -13.14 -18.98 -20.89
CA HIS A 419 -11.71 -19.09 -20.57
C HIS A 419 -11.28 -20.53 -20.87
N GLY A 420 -10.48 -20.74 -21.91
CA GLY A 420 -10.14 -22.05 -22.45
C GLY A 420 -11.41 -22.82 -22.82
N MET A 421 -11.55 -24.02 -22.26
CA MET A 421 -12.71 -24.88 -22.47
C MET A 421 -13.95 -24.48 -21.67
N THR A 422 -13.82 -23.57 -20.70
CA THR A 422 -14.89 -23.27 -19.74
C THR A 422 -15.69 -22.05 -20.20
N ARG A 423 -17.02 -22.25 -20.31
CA ARG A 423 -17.95 -21.16 -20.61
C ARG A 423 -18.25 -20.34 -19.35
N VAL A 424 -18.30 -19.02 -19.52
CA VAL A 424 -18.82 -18.07 -18.53
C VAL A 424 -20.31 -17.89 -18.75
N SER A 425 -21.12 -17.63 -17.71
CA SER A 425 -22.57 -17.46 -17.80
C SER A 425 -22.98 -16.07 -18.32
N VAL A 426 -22.15 -15.44 -19.16
CA VAL A 426 -22.43 -14.16 -19.80
C VAL A 426 -22.12 -14.21 -21.30
N SER A 427 -23.02 -13.67 -22.13
CA SER A 427 -22.81 -13.57 -23.57
C SER A 427 -21.96 -12.32 -23.90
N TRP A 428 -21.31 -12.35 -25.08
CA TRP A 428 -20.64 -11.18 -25.62
C TRP A 428 -21.53 -9.95 -25.69
N ALA A 429 -22.77 -10.12 -26.19
CA ALA A 429 -23.74 -9.04 -26.29
C ALA A 429 -24.09 -8.45 -24.90
N THR A 430 -24.28 -9.31 -23.90
CA THR A 430 -24.56 -8.85 -22.53
C THR A 430 -23.38 -8.06 -21.96
N ALA A 431 -22.15 -8.55 -22.12
CA ALA A 431 -20.95 -7.85 -21.64
C ALA A 431 -20.81 -6.46 -22.32
N MET A 432 -20.95 -6.41 -23.64
CA MET A 432 -20.85 -5.16 -24.38
C MET A 432 -21.99 -4.17 -24.05
N ASN A 433 -23.20 -4.67 -23.82
CA ASN A 433 -24.33 -3.83 -23.38
C ASN A 433 -24.11 -3.26 -21.98
N THR A 434 -23.47 -4.01 -21.08
CA THR A 434 -23.08 -3.51 -19.74
C THR A 434 -22.12 -2.31 -19.88
N LEU A 435 -21.10 -2.43 -20.72
CA LEU A 435 -20.16 -1.34 -20.97
C LEU A 435 -20.82 -0.14 -21.65
N GLN A 436 -21.69 -0.37 -22.64
CA GLN A 436 -22.42 0.70 -23.32
C GLN A 436 -23.38 1.43 -22.35
N ALA A 437 -24.07 0.73 -21.48
CA ALA A 437 -24.96 1.33 -20.48
C ALA A 437 -24.15 2.22 -19.51
N ASN A 438 -22.96 1.81 -19.12
CA ASN A 438 -22.07 2.59 -18.29
C ASN A 438 -21.54 3.84 -19.00
N LEU A 439 -21.17 3.72 -20.26
CA LEU A 439 -20.74 4.86 -21.10
C LEU A 439 -21.87 5.85 -21.33
N THR A 440 -23.11 5.37 -21.45
CA THR A 440 -24.28 6.25 -21.56
C THR A 440 -24.52 7.06 -20.28
N LYS A 441 -24.31 6.44 -19.12
CA LYS A 441 -24.42 7.12 -17.81
C LYS A 441 -23.25 8.06 -17.56
N ASN A 442 -22.06 7.74 -18.05
CA ASN A 442 -20.81 8.48 -17.85
C ASN A 442 -20.21 8.84 -19.22
N PRO A 443 -20.79 9.80 -19.95
CA PRO A 443 -20.40 10.08 -21.34
C PRO A 443 -19.01 10.71 -21.47
N GLY A 444 -18.40 11.16 -20.38
CA GLY A 444 -17.01 11.62 -20.33
C GLY A 444 -15.98 10.50 -20.33
N GLU A 445 -16.41 9.26 -20.12
CA GLU A 445 -15.55 8.06 -20.09
C GLU A 445 -15.43 7.40 -21.47
N PHE A 446 -14.46 6.49 -21.60
CA PHE A 446 -14.39 5.50 -22.67
C PHE A 446 -13.99 4.14 -22.11
N ALA A 447 -14.12 3.09 -22.90
CA ALA A 447 -13.60 1.76 -22.57
C ALA A 447 -12.70 1.23 -23.69
N ILE A 448 -11.80 0.30 -23.34
CA ILE A 448 -11.02 -0.50 -24.27
C ILE A 448 -11.51 -1.94 -24.10
N VAL A 449 -11.83 -2.60 -25.19
CA VAL A 449 -12.13 -4.04 -25.21
C VAL A 449 -11.07 -4.72 -26.07
N LEU A 450 -10.21 -5.51 -25.41
CA LEU A 450 -9.37 -6.47 -26.12
C LEU A 450 -10.17 -7.74 -26.30
N PHE A 451 -10.11 -8.34 -27.48
CA PHE A 451 -10.75 -9.62 -27.67
C PHE A 451 -9.95 -10.55 -28.58
N ARG A 452 -10.12 -11.84 -28.34
CA ARG A 452 -9.66 -12.89 -29.24
C ARG A 452 -10.72 -13.98 -29.34
N HIS A 453 -10.72 -14.72 -30.45
CA HIS A 453 -11.49 -15.95 -30.55
C HIS A 453 -10.94 -16.99 -29.57
N GLU A 454 -11.78 -17.51 -28.66
CA GLU A 454 -11.38 -18.58 -27.76
C GLU A 454 -11.67 -19.93 -28.47
N ASP A 455 -10.66 -20.42 -29.18
CA ASP A 455 -10.77 -21.53 -30.13
C ASP A 455 -10.44 -22.92 -29.55
N GLU A 456 -10.12 -23.02 -28.27
CA GLU A 456 -9.95 -24.32 -27.60
C GLU A 456 -11.27 -25.12 -27.63
N GLY A 457 -11.18 -26.31 -28.19
CA GLY A 457 -12.38 -27.14 -28.42
C GLY A 457 -12.97 -27.72 -27.14
N THR A 458 -14.29 -27.58 -26.99
CA THR A 458 -15.09 -28.27 -25.97
C THR A 458 -16.49 -28.58 -26.50
N LEU A 459 -17.23 -29.45 -25.82
CA LEU A 459 -18.59 -29.78 -26.20
C LEU A 459 -19.49 -28.53 -26.21
N GLY A 460 -20.24 -28.33 -27.31
CA GLY A 460 -21.12 -27.16 -27.44
C GLY A 460 -20.44 -25.86 -27.80
N LYS A 461 -19.19 -25.90 -28.32
CA LYS A 461 -18.44 -24.73 -28.77
C LYS A 461 -18.02 -24.90 -30.24
N ASN A 462 -18.44 -23.96 -31.08
CA ASN A 462 -17.96 -23.90 -32.47
C ASN A 462 -16.61 -23.16 -32.52
N THR A 463 -15.57 -23.84 -32.93
CA THR A 463 -14.19 -23.35 -33.06
C THR A 463 -13.85 -22.85 -34.47
N ASN A 464 -14.84 -22.82 -35.39
CA ASN A 464 -14.62 -22.35 -36.75
C ASN A 464 -14.35 -20.84 -36.79
N SER A 465 -13.18 -20.46 -37.27
CA SER A 465 -12.75 -19.06 -37.33
C SER A 465 -13.51 -18.24 -38.38
N ASP A 466 -13.98 -18.83 -39.45
CA ASP A 466 -14.75 -18.13 -40.49
C ASP A 466 -16.16 -17.80 -40.01
N ASP A 467 -16.80 -18.72 -39.30
CA ASP A 467 -18.09 -18.48 -38.66
C ASP A 467 -17.95 -17.38 -37.61
N PHE A 468 -16.94 -17.48 -36.75
CA PHE A 468 -16.66 -16.47 -35.74
C PHE A 468 -16.42 -15.10 -36.36
N ASN A 469 -15.59 -15.00 -37.40
CA ASN A 469 -15.30 -13.76 -38.12
C ASN A 469 -16.59 -13.16 -38.72
N THR A 470 -17.46 -13.98 -39.26
CA THR A 470 -18.75 -13.54 -39.82
C THR A 470 -19.63 -12.92 -38.74
N TYR A 471 -19.79 -13.59 -37.60
CA TYR A 471 -20.55 -13.09 -36.46
C TYR A 471 -19.99 -11.78 -35.92
N MET A 472 -18.69 -11.73 -35.68
CA MET A 472 -18.04 -10.55 -35.11
C MET A 472 -18.11 -9.36 -36.08
N THR A 473 -17.93 -9.59 -37.38
CA THR A 473 -18.06 -8.54 -38.41
C THR A 473 -19.47 -7.96 -38.40
N ASN A 474 -20.50 -8.81 -38.38
CA ASN A 474 -21.89 -8.36 -38.33
C ASN A 474 -22.17 -7.56 -37.04
N TYR A 475 -21.67 -8.04 -35.90
CA TYR A 475 -21.81 -7.35 -34.62
C TYR A 475 -21.15 -5.96 -34.64
N ILE A 476 -19.91 -5.85 -35.07
CA ILE A 476 -19.16 -4.59 -35.12
C ILE A 476 -19.84 -3.59 -36.06
N ASN A 477 -20.27 -4.03 -37.24
CA ASN A 477 -20.96 -3.16 -38.20
C ASN A 477 -22.30 -2.66 -37.68
N ALA A 478 -23.08 -3.51 -37.00
CA ALA A 478 -24.37 -3.13 -36.41
C ALA A 478 -24.20 -2.13 -35.23
N ASN A 479 -23.05 -2.13 -34.58
CA ASN A 479 -22.77 -1.34 -33.39
C ASN A 479 -21.74 -0.25 -33.63
N SER A 480 -21.45 0.11 -34.86
CA SER A 480 -20.41 1.05 -35.27
C SER A 480 -20.55 2.45 -34.66
N SER A 481 -21.75 2.88 -34.29
CA SER A 481 -22.00 4.22 -33.73
C SER A 481 -21.30 4.46 -32.38
N TRP A 482 -21.01 3.43 -31.62
CA TRP A 482 -20.33 3.52 -30.33
C TRP A 482 -19.01 2.76 -30.27
N ILE A 483 -18.49 2.31 -31.41
CA ILE A 483 -17.11 1.80 -31.57
C ILE A 483 -16.27 2.87 -32.24
N VAL A 484 -15.07 3.08 -31.71
CA VAL A 484 -14.13 4.08 -32.23
C VAL A 484 -13.62 3.71 -33.62
N ASP A 485 -13.65 4.63 -34.59
CA ASP A 485 -12.85 4.55 -35.82
C ASP A 485 -11.39 4.81 -35.45
N TRP A 486 -10.65 3.73 -35.23
CA TRP A 486 -9.33 3.78 -34.61
C TRP A 486 -8.28 4.45 -35.52
N LYS A 487 -7.47 5.30 -34.89
CA LYS A 487 -6.25 5.88 -35.45
C LYS A 487 -5.14 5.93 -34.39
N PRO A 488 -3.85 6.01 -34.79
CA PRO A 488 -2.71 5.96 -33.86
C PRO A 488 -2.71 7.03 -32.78
N ASP A 489 -3.18 8.22 -33.13
CA ASP A 489 -3.16 9.48 -32.37
C ASP A 489 -4.54 9.84 -31.80
N LEU A 490 -5.29 8.85 -31.33
CA LEU A 490 -6.57 9.08 -30.64
C LEU A 490 -6.38 9.94 -29.41
N THR A 491 -7.27 10.91 -29.25
CA THR A 491 -7.38 11.70 -28.03
C THR A 491 -8.56 11.23 -27.16
N ILE A 492 -8.58 11.67 -25.91
CA ILE A 492 -9.66 11.32 -24.97
C ILE A 492 -11.02 11.75 -25.54
N ASP A 493 -11.15 12.99 -26.05
CA ASP A 493 -12.43 13.50 -26.59
C ASP A 493 -12.92 12.71 -27.79
N GLU A 494 -12.03 12.20 -28.63
CA GLU A 494 -12.40 11.37 -29.77
C GLU A 494 -12.96 10.00 -29.34
N CYS A 495 -12.67 9.58 -28.09
CA CYS A 495 -13.07 8.29 -27.52
C CYS A 495 -14.24 8.37 -26.53
N ARG A 496 -14.58 9.57 -26.03
CA ARG A 496 -15.64 9.75 -25.02
C ARG A 496 -16.96 9.12 -25.47
N GLY A 497 -17.61 8.37 -24.58
CA GLY A 497 -18.86 7.65 -24.82
C GLY A 497 -18.74 6.44 -25.73
N LYS A 498 -17.51 6.01 -26.11
CA LYS A 498 -17.27 4.94 -27.07
C LYS A 498 -16.34 3.86 -26.53
N ILE A 499 -16.27 2.76 -27.28
CA ILE A 499 -15.34 1.64 -27.04
C ILE A 499 -14.25 1.63 -28.11
N ILE A 500 -12.99 1.59 -27.67
CA ILE A 500 -11.84 1.25 -28.50
C ILE A 500 -11.78 -0.28 -28.55
N LEU A 501 -12.11 -0.86 -29.69
CA LEU A 501 -12.14 -2.30 -29.87
C LEU A 501 -10.82 -2.78 -30.48
N ILE A 502 -10.08 -3.62 -29.76
CA ILE A 502 -8.79 -4.17 -30.17
C ILE A 502 -8.90 -5.68 -30.35
N SER A 503 -8.82 -6.14 -31.57
CA SER A 503 -8.76 -7.57 -31.89
C SER A 503 -7.33 -8.10 -31.84
N ARG A 504 -7.12 -9.30 -31.30
CA ARG A 504 -5.81 -10.00 -31.33
C ARG A 504 -5.53 -10.69 -32.66
N PHE A 505 -6.40 -10.57 -33.65
CA PHE A 505 -6.24 -11.12 -34.99
C PHE A 505 -6.90 -10.21 -36.04
N SER A 506 -6.50 -10.36 -37.28
CA SER A 506 -7.10 -9.60 -38.37
C SER A 506 -8.45 -10.19 -38.75
N GLY A 507 -9.42 -9.32 -39.05
CA GLY A 507 -10.75 -9.69 -39.54
C GLY A 507 -11.27 -8.63 -40.50
N SER A 508 -12.46 -8.83 -41.00
CA SER A 508 -13.12 -7.89 -41.94
C SER A 508 -13.93 -6.82 -41.18
N TRP A 509 -13.35 -6.27 -40.12
CA TRP A 509 -14.01 -5.25 -39.33
C TRP A 509 -13.94 -3.88 -40.02
N SER A 510 -14.99 -3.08 -39.90
CA SER A 510 -15.01 -1.72 -40.43
C SER A 510 -14.55 -0.67 -39.40
N TYR A 511 -14.58 -0.99 -38.11
CA TYR A 511 -14.23 -0.12 -36.98
C TYR A 511 -13.31 -0.85 -36.00
N GLY A 512 -12.66 -0.10 -35.13
CA GLY A 512 -11.67 -0.66 -34.21
C GLY A 512 -10.32 -0.87 -34.85
N CYS A 513 -9.52 -1.73 -34.25
CA CYS A 513 -8.18 -2.05 -34.73
C CYS A 513 -7.80 -3.49 -34.40
N PHE A 514 -6.69 -3.96 -34.95
CA PHE A 514 -6.16 -5.27 -34.67
C PHE A 514 -4.65 -5.26 -34.46
N THR A 515 -4.19 -6.22 -33.70
CA THR A 515 -2.79 -6.52 -33.42
C THR A 515 -2.64 -8.01 -33.16
N GLY A 516 -1.43 -8.53 -33.21
CA GLY A 516 -1.16 -9.93 -32.87
C GLY A 516 0.21 -10.09 -32.24
N TRP A 517 0.35 -11.08 -31.37
CA TRP A 517 1.62 -11.47 -30.77
C TRP A 517 1.66 -12.97 -30.51
N SER A 518 2.87 -13.50 -30.38
CA SER A 518 3.06 -14.90 -30.02
C SER A 518 2.48 -15.18 -28.65
N HIS A 519 1.87 -16.35 -28.50
CA HIS A 519 1.38 -16.84 -27.24
C HIS A 519 2.52 -16.95 -26.22
N ASP A 520 2.23 -16.64 -24.94
CA ASP A 520 3.21 -16.66 -23.85
C ASP A 520 4.49 -15.82 -24.12
N ALA A 521 4.31 -14.64 -24.69
CA ALA A 521 5.43 -13.77 -25.03
C ALA A 521 5.96 -13.01 -23.81
N ALA A 522 7.20 -13.26 -23.39
CA ALA A 522 7.91 -12.46 -22.37
C ALA A 522 8.06 -10.99 -22.79
N GLY A 523 7.93 -10.72 -24.08
CA GLY A 523 7.85 -9.39 -24.66
C GLY A 523 7.91 -9.42 -26.17
N ALA A 524 7.05 -8.61 -26.79
CA ALA A 524 6.95 -8.48 -28.23
C ALA A 524 6.77 -7.01 -28.65
N THR A 525 7.22 -6.69 -29.84
CA THR A 525 6.89 -5.45 -30.54
C THR A 525 6.16 -5.80 -31.81
N THR A 526 4.96 -5.27 -31.97
CA THR A 526 4.08 -5.55 -33.12
C THR A 526 3.48 -4.25 -33.64
N LYS A 527 2.54 -4.35 -34.60
CA LYS A 527 1.78 -3.23 -35.12
C LYS A 527 0.32 -3.32 -34.68
N LEU A 528 -0.18 -2.21 -34.14
CA LEU A 528 -1.60 -1.97 -33.99
C LEU A 528 -2.09 -1.29 -35.25
N ARG A 529 -3.13 -1.79 -35.91
CA ARG A 529 -3.59 -1.34 -37.23
C ARG A 529 -5.11 -1.16 -37.23
N ASN A 530 -5.59 -0.15 -37.95
CA ASN A 530 -7.03 -0.06 -38.23
C ASN A 530 -7.49 -1.14 -39.24
N ALA A 531 -8.80 -1.21 -39.46
CA ALA A 531 -9.43 -2.26 -40.27
C ALA A 531 -8.81 -2.47 -41.64
N ASP A 532 -8.51 -1.40 -42.39
CA ASP A 532 -7.94 -1.45 -43.73
C ASP A 532 -6.40 -1.40 -43.77
N SER A 533 -5.77 -1.41 -42.60
CA SER A 533 -4.30 -1.31 -42.44
C SER A 533 -3.67 -0.01 -42.96
N SER A 534 -4.47 1.00 -43.28
CA SER A 534 -3.95 2.29 -43.81
C SER A 534 -3.28 3.12 -42.70
N LYS A 535 -3.66 2.90 -41.45
CA LYS A 535 -3.11 3.55 -40.26
C LYS A 535 -2.48 2.52 -39.34
N SER A 536 -1.33 2.84 -38.77
CA SER A 536 -0.67 1.92 -37.83
C SER A 536 0.09 2.63 -36.73
N ALA A 537 0.15 1.99 -35.58
CA ALA A 537 0.96 2.37 -34.42
C ALA A 537 1.95 1.27 -34.06
N THR A 538 3.00 1.61 -33.33
CA THR A 538 3.85 0.61 -32.68
C THR A 538 3.15 0.13 -31.40
N MET A 539 3.02 -1.20 -31.24
CA MET A 539 2.46 -1.82 -30.06
C MET A 539 3.53 -2.67 -29.37
N TYR A 540 3.75 -2.37 -28.11
CA TYR A 540 4.56 -3.19 -27.21
C TYR A 540 3.66 -4.08 -26.38
N VAL A 541 3.99 -5.36 -26.29
CA VAL A 541 3.18 -6.33 -25.55
C VAL A 541 4.07 -7.19 -24.66
N GLN A 542 3.72 -7.30 -23.39
CA GLN A 542 4.18 -8.33 -22.49
C GLN A 542 2.97 -9.18 -22.09
N ASP A 543 2.99 -10.47 -22.46
CA ASP A 543 1.94 -11.46 -22.16
C ASP A 543 2.61 -12.79 -21.76
N TYR A 544 3.55 -12.71 -20.82
CA TYR A 544 4.26 -13.89 -20.28
C TYR A 544 3.42 -14.48 -19.14
N TYR A 545 2.41 -15.25 -19.51
CA TYR A 545 1.42 -15.75 -18.54
C TYR A 545 1.90 -17.00 -17.77
N ASN A 546 2.89 -17.77 -18.27
CA ASN A 546 3.44 -18.95 -17.60
C ASN A 546 4.97 -18.88 -17.47
N PRO A 547 5.51 -17.97 -16.65
CA PRO A 547 6.94 -17.86 -16.38
C PRO A 547 7.43 -19.00 -15.47
N SER A 548 8.75 -19.17 -15.39
CA SER A 548 9.38 -20.16 -14.49
C SER A 548 9.13 -19.86 -13.01
N ASP A 549 9.03 -18.59 -12.66
CA ASP A 549 8.86 -18.08 -11.30
C ASP A 549 8.32 -16.63 -11.30
N HIS A 550 7.96 -16.14 -10.12
CA HIS A 550 7.40 -14.80 -9.96
C HIS A 550 8.40 -13.68 -10.26
N ASP A 551 9.70 -13.86 -9.97
CA ASP A 551 10.74 -12.86 -10.23
C ASP A 551 10.99 -12.70 -11.73
N THR A 552 10.97 -13.80 -12.48
CA THR A 552 11.03 -13.79 -13.94
C THR A 552 9.83 -13.06 -14.54
N LYS A 553 8.62 -13.26 -13.99
CA LYS A 553 7.42 -12.51 -14.38
C LYS A 553 7.60 -11.02 -14.12
N TRP A 554 8.04 -10.65 -12.92
CA TRP A 554 8.26 -9.27 -12.53
C TRP A 554 9.28 -8.58 -13.46
N THR A 555 10.40 -9.23 -13.75
CA THR A 555 11.42 -8.71 -14.68
C THR A 555 10.83 -8.36 -16.04
N SER A 556 9.93 -9.20 -16.56
CA SER A 556 9.25 -8.95 -17.83
C SER A 556 8.28 -7.76 -17.75
N ILE A 557 7.50 -7.65 -16.66
CA ILE A 557 6.61 -6.52 -16.41
C ILE A 557 7.40 -5.21 -16.32
N GLN A 558 8.44 -5.18 -15.49
CA GLN A 558 9.28 -4.00 -15.25
C GLN A 558 9.93 -3.49 -16.53
N LYS A 559 10.48 -4.38 -17.33
CA LYS A 559 11.08 -4.02 -18.63
C LYS A 559 10.12 -3.25 -19.54
N TYR A 560 8.84 -3.64 -19.56
CA TYR A 560 7.84 -2.99 -20.41
C TYR A 560 7.30 -1.70 -19.77
N LEU A 561 7.27 -1.61 -18.46
CA LEU A 561 7.04 -0.36 -17.76
C LEU A 561 8.14 0.68 -18.06
N ASP A 562 9.42 0.27 -18.08
CA ASP A 562 10.53 1.16 -18.44
C ASP A 562 10.44 1.68 -19.88
N ILE A 563 9.88 0.91 -20.79
CA ILE A 563 9.61 1.35 -22.16
C ILE A 563 8.47 2.39 -22.16
N SER A 564 7.32 2.08 -21.56
CA SER A 564 6.15 2.98 -21.57
C SER A 564 6.38 4.28 -20.79
N LYS A 565 7.21 4.23 -19.75
CA LYS A 565 7.65 5.41 -18.99
C LYS A 565 8.18 6.54 -19.88
N THR A 566 8.83 6.19 -21.00
CA THR A 566 9.45 7.17 -21.91
C THR A 566 8.48 7.79 -22.92
N PHE A 567 7.23 7.36 -22.99
CA PHE A 567 6.30 7.81 -24.03
C PHE A 567 5.99 9.31 -23.93
N HIS A 568 5.84 9.83 -22.72
CA HIS A 568 5.49 11.23 -22.50
C HIS A 568 6.65 12.21 -22.75
N THR A 569 7.90 11.75 -22.75
CA THR A 569 9.08 12.60 -22.95
C THR A 569 9.54 12.66 -24.41
N ASP A 570 9.09 11.74 -25.27
CA ASP A 570 9.54 11.62 -26.67
C ASP A 570 8.38 11.91 -27.65
N ALA A 571 8.48 13.02 -28.38
CA ALA A 571 7.47 13.43 -29.36
C ALA A 571 7.20 12.37 -30.44
N ALA A 572 8.19 11.55 -30.79
CA ALA A 572 8.01 10.47 -31.76
C ALA A 572 7.15 9.31 -31.24
N LYS A 573 6.88 9.26 -29.94
CA LYS A 573 6.19 8.14 -29.29
C LYS A 573 4.72 8.36 -29.01
N VAL A 574 4.09 9.41 -29.50
CA VAL A 574 2.63 9.63 -29.37
C VAL A 574 1.81 8.50 -30.04
N ASN A 575 2.41 7.76 -30.98
CA ASN A 575 1.82 6.61 -31.67
C ASN A 575 2.27 5.27 -31.07
N HIS A 576 2.85 5.25 -29.88
CA HIS A 576 3.30 4.03 -29.22
C HIS A 576 2.26 3.60 -28.18
N TRP A 577 1.83 2.37 -28.29
CA TRP A 577 0.85 1.75 -27.40
C TRP A 577 1.51 0.64 -26.60
N MET A 578 1.03 0.39 -25.41
CA MET A 578 1.53 -0.65 -24.50
C MET A 578 0.39 -1.47 -23.95
N ILE A 579 0.56 -2.80 -23.99
CA ILE A 579 -0.21 -3.77 -23.22
C ILE A 579 0.77 -4.54 -22.35
N ASN A 580 0.56 -4.51 -21.04
CA ASN A 580 1.45 -5.18 -20.08
C ASN A 580 0.60 -5.99 -19.10
N HIS A 581 0.78 -7.31 -19.10
CA HIS A 581 0.02 -8.24 -18.26
C HIS A 581 0.73 -8.45 -16.92
N ALA A 582 0.15 -7.96 -15.83
CA ALA A 582 0.49 -8.40 -14.49
C ALA A 582 -0.11 -9.79 -14.19
N SER A 583 -1.10 -10.18 -14.97
CA SER A 583 -1.79 -11.48 -14.92
C SER A 583 -0.90 -12.66 -15.34
N GLY A 584 -1.27 -13.87 -14.90
CA GLY A 584 -0.58 -15.11 -15.21
C GLY A 584 -0.52 -16.10 -14.05
N TYR A 585 0.28 -17.15 -14.21
CA TYR A 585 0.46 -18.19 -13.19
C TYR A 585 1.86 -18.79 -13.28
N VAL A 586 2.31 -19.37 -12.17
CA VAL A 586 3.56 -20.16 -12.13
C VAL A 586 3.18 -21.63 -11.92
N GLY A 587 3.66 -22.51 -12.80
CA GLY A 587 3.39 -23.95 -12.74
C GLY A 587 2.10 -24.37 -13.45
N THR A 588 1.13 -24.91 -12.74
CA THR A 588 -0.14 -25.39 -13.32
C THR A 588 -1.18 -24.29 -13.34
N SER A 589 -1.91 -24.16 -14.46
CA SER A 589 -3.01 -23.22 -14.61
C SER A 589 -4.20 -23.59 -13.71
N THR A 590 -4.38 -22.83 -12.63
CA THR A 590 -5.48 -22.96 -11.66
C THR A 590 -5.84 -21.61 -11.06
N SER A 591 -7.05 -21.44 -10.58
CA SER A 591 -7.44 -20.21 -9.85
C SER A 591 -6.55 -19.91 -8.64
N SER A 592 -5.98 -20.95 -8.01
CA SER A 592 -5.00 -20.79 -6.92
C SER A 592 -3.68 -20.19 -7.37
N THR A 593 -3.16 -20.61 -8.53
CA THR A 593 -1.88 -20.11 -9.07
C THR A 593 -2.02 -18.72 -9.69
N TYR A 594 -3.16 -18.36 -10.27
CA TYR A 594 -3.49 -16.98 -10.66
C TYR A 594 -3.51 -16.06 -9.44
N ARG A 595 -4.14 -16.53 -8.35
CA ARG A 595 -4.21 -15.81 -7.06
C ARG A 595 -2.83 -15.59 -6.47
N SER A 596 -1.99 -16.61 -6.48
CA SER A 596 -0.60 -16.54 -6.02
C SER A 596 0.22 -15.55 -6.85
N ASN A 597 0.03 -15.54 -8.17
CA ASN A 597 0.70 -14.59 -9.05
C ASN A 597 0.24 -13.15 -8.78
N ALA A 598 -1.05 -12.91 -8.65
CA ALA A 598 -1.57 -11.57 -8.32
C ALA A 598 -1.01 -11.07 -6.97
N ALA A 599 -0.97 -11.93 -5.95
CA ALA A 599 -0.37 -11.62 -4.65
C ALA A 599 1.13 -11.29 -4.72
N ALA A 600 1.86 -11.83 -5.71
CA ALA A 600 3.26 -11.55 -5.93
C ALA A 600 3.48 -10.28 -6.78
N GLN A 601 2.78 -10.14 -7.91
CA GLN A 601 3.06 -9.09 -8.89
C GLN A 601 2.46 -7.73 -8.52
N ASN A 602 1.23 -7.69 -7.98
CA ASN A 602 0.56 -6.44 -7.71
C ASN A 602 1.30 -5.56 -6.68
N PRO A 603 1.83 -6.09 -5.56
CA PRO A 603 2.65 -5.29 -4.64
C PRO A 603 3.93 -4.74 -5.26
N GLU A 604 4.62 -5.52 -6.12
CA GLU A 604 5.83 -5.04 -6.81
C GLU A 604 5.50 -3.89 -7.77
N LEU A 605 4.42 -4.03 -8.52
CA LEU A 605 3.95 -2.98 -9.43
C LEU A 605 3.61 -1.69 -8.65
N ILE A 606 2.83 -1.80 -7.58
CA ILE A 606 2.45 -0.67 -6.72
C ILE A 606 3.71 0.04 -6.22
N LYS A 607 4.65 -0.71 -5.66
CA LYS A 607 5.92 -0.17 -5.17
C LYS A 607 6.71 0.54 -6.26
N TYR A 608 6.79 -0.05 -7.45
CA TYR A 608 7.59 0.46 -8.56
C TYR A 608 7.06 1.78 -9.08
N ILE A 609 5.76 1.87 -9.38
CA ILE A 609 5.15 3.08 -9.95
C ILE A 609 4.82 4.17 -8.91
N THR A 610 4.86 3.85 -7.60
CA THR A 610 4.75 4.85 -6.54
C THR A 610 6.11 5.39 -6.10
N SER A 611 7.21 4.91 -6.67
CA SER A 611 8.55 5.41 -6.36
C SER A 611 8.75 6.85 -6.86
N ASP A 612 9.65 7.62 -6.20
CA ASP A 612 9.98 9.00 -6.62
C ASP A 612 10.66 9.07 -7.98
N GLU A 613 11.27 7.96 -8.40
CA GLU A 613 11.96 7.85 -9.69
C GLU A 613 11.01 7.52 -10.85
N TRP A 614 9.76 7.16 -10.52
CA TRP A 614 8.76 6.86 -11.52
C TRP A 614 8.01 8.11 -11.97
N GLU A 615 8.12 8.42 -13.25
CA GLU A 615 7.34 9.45 -13.92
C GLU A 615 7.04 8.98 -15.35
N GLY A 616 5.78 8.71 -15.65
CA GLY A 616 5.35 8.32 -16.99
C GLY A 616 4.19 7.35 -17.05
N SER A 617 3.79 7.01 -18.27
CA SER A 617 2.68 6.09 -18.55
C SER A 617 3.04 4.64 -18.20
N THR A 618 2.07 3.90 -17.70
CA THR A 618 2.14 2.44 -17.63
C THR A 618 1.60 1.75 -18.89
N GLY A 619 0.87 2.50 -19.75
CA GLY A 619 0.04 1.91 -20.78
C GLY A 619 -1.15 1.14 -20.20
N ILE A 620 -1.67 0.17 -20.96
CA ILE A 620 -2.75 -0.71 -20.53
C ILE A 620 -2.16 -1.82 -19.65
N MET A 621 -2.54 -1.83 -18.37
CA MET A 621 -2.13 -2.86 -17.40
C MET A 621 -3.27 -3.85 -17.19
N LEU A 622 -3.05 -5.13 -17.47
CA LEU A 622 -4.06 -6.18 -17.30
C LEU A 622 -3.76 -7.02 -16.05
N PHE A 623 -4.73 -7.07 -15.14
CA PHE A 623 -4.62 -7.74 -13.85
C PHE A 623 -5.49 -8.98 -13.74
N ASP A 624 -5.05 -9.95 -12.96
CA ASP A 624 -5.93 -10.93 -12.34
C ASP A 624 -6.47 -10.34 -11.02
N TYR A 625 -7.69 -10.70 -10.65
CA TYR A 625 -8.38 -10.22 -9.45
C TYR A 625 -8.48 -8.70 -9.37
N SER A 626 -8.73 -8.05 -10.52
CA SER A 626 -8.91 -6.60 -10.64
C SER A 626 -9.96 -6.09 -9.66
N GLY A 627 -9.55 -5.16 -8.78
CA GLY A 627 -10.43 -4.56 -7.78
C GLY A 627 -10.70 -5.42 -6.54
N ALA A 628 -10.18 -6.64 -6.45
CA ALA A 628 -10.27 -7.45 -5.25
C ALA A 628 -9.13 -7.11 -4.29
N SER A 629 -9.44 -6.94 -3.00
CA SER A 629 -8.43 -6.83 -1.94
C SER A 629 -7.97 -8.21 -1.48
N LEU A 630 -8.94 -9.06 -1.11
CA LEU A 630 -8.76 -10.44 -0.71
C LEU A 630 -9.47 -11.34 -1.72
N SER A 631 -8.85 -12.44 -2.07
CA SER A 631 -9.44 -13.50 -2.87
C SER A 631 -9.61 -14.77 -2.05
N ASN A 632 -10.81 -15.36 -2.08
CA ASN A 632 -11.15 -16.55 -1.32
C ASN A 632 -11.01 -17.80 -2.18
N GLY A 633 -10.31 -18.81 -1.65
CA GLY A 633 -10.24 -20.11 -2.31
C GLY A 633 -11.52 -20.90 -2.15
N LEU A 634 -11.95 -21.62 -3.19
CA LEU A 634 -13.16 -22.48 -3.14
C LEU A 634 -13.08 -23.54 -2.04
N LEU A 635 -11.88 -24.01 -1.72
CA LEU A 635 -11.64 -25.02 -0.67
C LEU A 635 -11.28 -24.40 0.69
N GLY A 636 -11.45 -23.08 0.85
CA GLY A 636 -11.08 -22.32 2.04
C GLY A 636 -9.72 -21.64 1.91
N GLY A 637 -9.44 -20.72 2.84
CA GLY A 637 -8.27 -19.85 2.80
C GLY A 637 -8.51 -18.57 1.98
N SER A 638 -7.93 -17.46 2.44
CA SER A 638 -7.93 -16.18 1.74
C SER A 638 -6.51 -15.76 1.42
N THR A 639 -6.32 -15.15 0.26
CA THR A 639 -5.05 -14.58 -0.19
C THR A 639 -5.26 -13.10 -0.47
N GLU A 640 -4.41 -12.26 0.06
CA GLU A 640 -4.42 -10.84 -0.28
C GLU A 640 -3.80 -10.65 -1.66
N VAL A 641 -4.59 -10.13 -2.61
CA VAL A 641 -4.22 -10.00 -4.03
C VAL A 641 -3.97 -8.56 -4.46
N TYR A 642 -4.25 -7.57 -3.60
CA TYR A 642 -3.98 -6.14 -3.82
C TYR A 642 -4.55 -5.56 -5.12
N GLY A 643 -5.56 -6.18 -5.69
CA GLY A 643 -6.15 -5.76 -6.96
C GLY A 643 -6.84 -4.39 -6.87
N ASP A 644 -7.46 -4.08 -5.73
CA ASP A 644 -8.07 -2.77 -5.44
C ASP A 644 -7.00 -1.65 -5.39
N VAL A 645 -5.89 -1.91 -4.73
CA VAL A 645 -4.77 -0.98 -4.61
C VAL A 645 -4.06 -0.79 -5.94
N ALA A 646 -3.84 -1.87 -6.68
CA ALA A 646 -3.20 -1.81 -7.99
C ALA A 646 -4.02 -0.98 -8.98
N LEU A 647 -5.35 -1.18 -9.05
CA LEU A 647 -6.22 -0.36 -9.88
C LEU A 647 -6.13 1.13 -9.53
N GLN A 648 -6.28 1.46 -8.23
CA GLN A 648 -6.21 2.85 -7.78
C GLN A 648 -4.85 3.46 -8.08
N THR A 649 -3.77 2.70 -7.89
CA THR A 649 -2.41 3.18 -8.21
C THR A 649 -2.23 3.51 -9.69
N ILE A 650 -2.79 2.71 -10.60
CA ILE A 650 -2.75 3.00 -12.05
C ILE A 650 -3.56 4.25 -12.38
N ILE A 651 -4.75 4.42 -11.78
CA ILE A 651 -5.58 5.62 -11.97
C ILE A 651 -4.81 6.87 -11.50
N ASP A 652 -4.30 6.85 -10.27
CA ASP A 652 -3.59 7.97 -9.66
C ASP A 652 -2.31 8.33 -10.42
N ASN A 653 -1.69 7.36 -11.08
CA ASN A 653 -0.49 7.60 -11.87
C ASN A 653 -0.72 8.62 -12.99
N ASN A 654 -1.95 8.72 -13.54
CA ASN A 654 -2.28 9.72 -14.57
C ASN A 654 -2.13 11.17 -14.08
N TYR A 655 -2.10 11.40 -12.76
CA TYR A 655 -1.94 12.71 -12.15
C TYR A 655 -0.51 13.01 -11.68
N LYS A 656 0.45 12.10 -11.92
CA LYS A 656 1.85 12.25 -11.50
C LYS A 656 2.76 12.85 -12.56
N TYR A 657 2.37 12.79 -13.82
CA TYR A 657 3.20 13.25 -14.95
C TYR A 657 2.36 14.01 -15.97
N ARG A 658 3.03 14.83 -16.76
CA ARG A 658 2.39 15.56 -17.85
C ARG A 658 2.26 14.67 -19.08
N MET A 659 1.03 14.30 -19.41
CA MET A 659 0.73 13.58 -20.64
C MET A 659 0.79 14.51 -21.86
N LYS A 660 1.26 13.99 -22.99
CA LYS A 660 1.25 14.74 -24.25
C LYS A 660 -0.15 14.96 -24.77
N ARG A 661 -0.33 16.14 -25.39
CA ARG A 661 -1.58 16.63 -25.91
C ARG A 661 -1.46 16.90 -27.41
N LYS A 662 -2.60 16.89 -28.10
CA LYS A 662 -2.69 17.23 -29.52
C LYS A 662 -2.39 18.71 -29.71
N GLY A 663 -1.37 19.00 -30.54
CA GLY A 663 -0.92 20.35 -30.84
C GLY A 663 0.28 20.85 -30.02
N GLU A 664 0.81 20.04 -29.14
CA GLU A 664 2.09 20.31 -28.45
C GLU A 664 3.31 19.80 -29.21
#